data_c9ca4a47f840eab1736fc0229e833484
#
_entry.id   c9ca4a47f840eab1736fc0229e833484
#
_cell.length_a   1.000
_cell.length_b   1.000
_cell.length_c   1.000
_cell.angle_alpha   90.00
_cell.angle_beta   90.00
_cell.angle_gamma   90.00
#
_symmetry.space_group_name_H-M   'P 1'
#
loop_
_entity.id
_entity.type
_entity.pdbx_description
1 polymer ?
#
loop_
_entity_poly.entity_id
_entity_poly.type
_entity_poly.pdbx_seq_one_letter_code
_entity_poly.pdbx_strand_id
1 'polypeptide(L)'
;MANIEKAVHIAPDFAPITDEQITKFFEGSDPTERIVNIELPYNSADAEIVYYDANGQKRLMKQPFKPFCWAKNSACIRMCQGNRHELKKKMDEYHIGVKALYTCTESNPHPHDKLYNGYKYMFYAKNKMSMGKFNNFFKEVGTPLRNKKRDENDASSQEFMTLQPVELFMIESGKRFFKGYDAYDDVHRLAFDLETEGTNPRRHRITQIGIRDNRGFEKIINITGSTPEELRINELKAIIQFIQIVSYLSPDVIFGHNSENFDWPFFIVRCQVLGSDFTELSKKYFAEGIYKKKHPTTLKLGGEVETYFATVIKYFTVVDSIHAVRRAMATDSSFEKASLKYATKYLKQNKANRVYVDGAIISKTWSITEPVFAFNDTNGDWYKVTDEKPLQDGYEMVSGKYIVERYLLDDIWEADKVELTLHETDFHLTKIMPTTFHRVTTMGTATQWKLIMLAWAYQNNLAVPSLSKNKKYTGGLSRLLVTGFMQNICKADYAALYPTTEITWNIEPDTDIMHVMIPMLKYVLTCREHEKGLKKKTEKEAENLYHQLEKMLVETPEYAVISDDRKKILAEFFKHDNAQLVWKKLANSQFGSLGCPGVFPWGDLKAAEKTTCIGRMLLRVMIYYLKSIGYIPIVGDSVSPDTPLFIKYNTSGLIDIKPISEIFNDSQKNVDELGREYDYSSKEYKVLCRTGWSDVNYVYRHGTNKDIYRVKKDNTFIDVTQDHSLFDCNQNEIKPTDINDDTVLEENKNDIYASFNKGVSGYGKHKHVLMADMLLKKTLDRVPHIVLNDCVEYKKIFLNIVGDKITIENGYSKTAVAGVNFLKKCIG
;
A
#
# COMPACT_ATOMS: atom_id res chain seq x y z
N MET A 1 -24.97 -40.99 7.55
CA MET A 1 -25.62 -40.00 6.67
C MET A 1 -27.14 -39.78 6.92
N ALA A 2 -27.77 -40.51 7.78
CA ALA A 2 -29.22 -40.34 8.05
C ALA A 2 -29.60 -39.05 8.77
N ASN A 3 -28.66 -38.32 9.36
CA ASN A 3 -28.90 -37.09 10.16
C ASN A 3 -28.24 -35.81 9.59
N ILE A 4 -28.03 -35.74 8.29
CA ILE A 4 -27.38 -34.56 7.66
C ILE A 4 -28.27 -33.33 7.74
N GLU A 5 -29.59 -33.44 7.87
CA GLU A 5 -30.52 -32.32 7.78
C GLU A 5 -30.63 -31.43 9.03
N LYS A 6 -30.22 -31.92 10.21
CA LYS A 6 -30.36 -31.19 11.48
C LYS A 6 -29.13 -31.23 12.40
N ALA A 7 -28.01 -31.73 11.95
CA ALA A 7 -26.86 -31.90 12.82
C ALA A 7 -26.22 -30.55 13.18
N VAL A 8 -26.52 -30.10 14.39
CA VAL A 8 -25.67 -29.17 15.14
C VAL A 8 -24.55 -30.02 15.73
N HIS A 9 -23.30 -29.68 15.41
CA HIS A 9 -22.14 -30.35 15.96
C HIS A 9 -21.58 -29.50 17.09
N ILE A 10 -21.76 -30.00 18.30
CA ILE A 10 -21.40 -29.35 19.54
C ILE A 10 -19.96 -29.76 19.89
N ALA A 11 -19.09 -28.79 20.13
CA ALA A 11 -17.76 -29.02 20.68
C ALA A 11 -17.85 -29.06 22.22
N PRO A 12 -16.95 -29.76 22.92
CA PRO A 12 -16.67 -29.46 24.33
C PRO A 12 -16.32 -27.97 24.47
N ASP A 13 -16.53 -27.45 25.67
CA ASP A 13 -16.08 -26.07 25.92
C ASP A 13 -14.55 -25.99 25.79
N PHE A 14 -14.09 -24.96 25.11
CA PHE A 14 -12.67 -24.79 24.86
C PHE A 14 -11.99 -24.14 26.06
N ALA A 15 -10.83 -24.67 26.45
CA ALA A 15 -9.98 -23.99 27.43
C ALA A 15 -9.50 -22.62 26.86
N PRO A 16 -9.21 -21.64 27.73
CA PRO A 16 -8.60 -20.38 27.29
C PRO A 16 -7.34 -20.62 26.46
N ILE A 17 -7.23 -19.91 25.34
CA ILE A 17 -6.11 -20.06 24.41
C ILE A 17 -4.88 -19.37 25.00
N THR A 18 -3.75 -20.09 25.01
CA THR A 18 -2.46 -19.60 25.54
C THR A 18 -1.62 -18.94 24.46
N ASP A 19 -0.73 -18.04 24.87
CA ASP A 19 0.24 -17.41 23.96
C ASP A 19 1.16 -18.45 23.29
N GLU A 20 1.50 -19.54 23.98
CA GLU A 20 2.28 -20.64 23.41
C GLU A 20 1.55 -21.33 22.25
N GLN A 21 0.24 -21.56 22.39
CA GLN A 21 -0.58 -22.13 21.31
C GLN A 21 -0.62 -21.21 20.10
N ILE A 22 -0.75 -19.89 20.32
CA ILE A 22 -0.77 -18.89 19.26
C ILE A 22 0.61 -18.79 18.59
N THR A 23 1.70 -18.78 19.36
CA THR A 23 3.07 -18.78 18.83
C THR A 23 3.30 -19.98 17.92
N LYS A 24 3.02 -21.19 18.43
CA LYS A 24 3.16 -22.43 17.66
C LYS A 24 2.28 -22.44 16.39
N PHE A 25 1.10 -21.85 16.46
CA PHE A 25 0.22 -21.73 15.31
C PHE A 25 0.82 -20.83 14.23
N PHE A 26 1.33 -19.64 14.59
CA PHE A 26 1.95 -18.72 13.64
C PHE A 26 3.26 -19.27 13.06
N GLU A 27 4.08 -19.88 13.86
CA GLU A 27 5.33 -20.52 13.42
C GLU A 27 5.11 -21.74 12.52
N GLY A 28 3.92 -22.33 12.57
CA GLY A 28 3.60 -23.59 11.89
C GLY A 28 4.19 -24.81 12.57
N SER A 29 3.51 -25.94 12.47
CA SER A 29 3.88 -27.19 13.15
C SER A 29 5.00 -27.98 12.49
N ASP A 30 5.31 -27.69 11.23
CA ASP A 30 6.38 -28.38 10.49
C ASP A 30 7.75 -27.78 10.81
N PRO A 31 8.76 -28.59 11.13
CA PRO A 31 10.08 -28.09 11.51
C PRO A 31 10.97 -27.70 10.33
N THR A 32 10.55 -27.91 9.08
CA THR A 32 11.39 -27.60 7.92
C THR A 32 11.67 -26.11 7.86
N GLU A 33 12.94 -25.76 7.87
CA GLU A 33 13.41 -24.38 7.78
C GLU A 33 13.82 -24.01 6.35
N ARG A 34 14.01 -22.72 6.12
CA ARG A 34 14.55 -22.12 4.89
C ARG A 34 13.82 -22.56 3.62
N ILE A 35 12.49 -22.73 3.71
CA ILE A 35 11.64 -22.96 2.55
C ILE A 35 11.54 -21.64 1.79
N VAL A 36 11.91 -21.64 0.50
CA VAL A 36 11.93 -20.45 -0.37
C VAL A 36 10.89 -20.54 -1.50
N ASN A 37 10.44 -21.75 -1.83
CA ASN A 37 9.38 -21.95 -2.82
C ASN A 37 8.61 -23.27 -2.55
N ILE A 38 7.32 -23.26 -2.85
CA ILE A 38 6.46 -24.44 -2.89
C ILE A 38 5.64 -24.40 -4.17
N GLU A 39 5.85 -25.39 -5.02
CA GLU A 39 5.09 -25.62 -6.23
C GLU A 39 4.11 -26.78 -6.05
N LEU A 40 2.88 -26.54 -6.44
CA LEU A 40 1.86 -27.58 -6.44
C LEU A 40 1.00 -27.44 -7.71
N PRO A 41 1.46 -28.03 -8.81
CA PRO A 41 0.72 -28.04 -10.05
C PRO A 41 -0.67 -28.65 -9.86
N TYR A 42 -1.68 -28.12 -10.51
CA TYR A 42 -3.08 -28.50 -10.34
C TYR A 42 -3.34 -30.00 -10.52
N ASN A 43 -2.55 -30.66 -11.37
CA ASN A 43 -2.65 -32.10 -11.64
C ASN A 43 -1.60 -32.94 -10.89
N SER A 44 -0.76 -32.33 -10.04
CA SER A 44 0.18 -33.06 -9.19
C SER A 44 -0.47 -33.51 -7.89
N ALA A 45 -0.16 -34.72 -7.45
CA ALA A 45 -0.54 -35.26 -6.14
C ALA A 45 0.56 -35.08 -5.07
N ASP A 46 1.68 -34.49 -5.46
CA ASP A 46 2.80 -34.19 -4.58
C ASP A 46 3.17 -32.71 -4.73
N ALA A 47 3.36 -32.05 -3.59
CA ALA A 47 3.96 -30.70 -3.53
C ALA A 47 5.47 -30.81 -3.69
N GLU A 48 6.04 -29.89 -4.44
CA GLU A 48 7.49 -29.76 -4.67
C GLU A 48 7.97 -28.56 -3.86
N ILE A 49 8.83 -28.82 -2.84
CA ILE A 49 9.28 -27.85 -1.85
C ILE A 49 10.77 -27.58 -2.08
N VAL A 50 11.09 -26.32 -2.36
CA VAL A 50 12.46 -25.85 -2.48
C VAL A 50 12.89 -25.23 -1.16
N TYR A 51 13.99 -25.72 -0.60
CA TYR A 51 14.53 -25.29 0.68
C TYR A 51 16.05 -25.36 0.71
N TYR A 52 16.69 -24.74 1.70
CA TYR A 52 18.12 -24.87 1.93
C TYR A 52 18.38 -25.82 3.11
N ASP A 53 19.26 -26.79 2.89
CA ASP A 53 19.68 -27.70 3.95
C ASP A 53 20.65 -27.03 4.96
N ALA A 54 21.04 -27.74 6.00
CA ALA A 54 21.96 -27.23 7.03
C ALA A 54 23.34 -26.80 6.47
N ASN A 55 23.73 -27.30 5.32
CA ASN A 55 24.96 -26.92 4.63
C ASN A 55 24.79 -25.73 3.67
N GLY A 56 23.61 -25.11 3.64
CA GLY A 56 23.31 -24.00 2.74
C GLY A 56 23.12 -24.43 1.29
N GLN A 57 22.87 -25.71 1.00
CA GLN A 57 22.63 -26.19 -0.36
C GLN A 57 21.14 -26.22 -0.66
N LYS A 58 20.78 -25.67 -1.83
CA LYS A 58 19.41 -25.67 -2.33
C LYS A 58 18.96 -27.12 -2.66
N ARG A 59 17.84 -27.53 -2.12
CA ARG A 59 17.29 -28.87 -2.25
C ARG A 59 15.84 -28.83 -2.69
N LEU A 60 15.42 -29.91 -3.34
CA LEU A 60 14.05 -30.17 -3.73
C LEU A 60 13.53 -31.41 -3.00
N MET A 61 12.45 -31.28 -2.23
CA MET A 61 11.75 -32.43 -1.66
C MET A 61 10.33 -32.51 -2.22
N LYS A 62 9.78 -33.74 -2.29
CA LYS A 62 8.37 -33.98 -2.65
C LYS A 62 7.63 -34.47 -1.42
N GLN A 63 6.43 -33.93 -1.21
CA GLN A 63 5.56 -34.32 -0.12
C GLN A 63 4.13 -34.57 -0.63
N PRO A 64 3.47 -35.67 -0.22
CA PRO A 64 2.10 -35.97 -0.60
C PRO A 64 1.14 -34.84 -0.27
N PHE A 65 0.22 -34.55 -1.19
CA PHE A 65 -0.86 -33.59 -1.02
C PHE A 65 -2.20 -34.27 -0.84
N LYS A 66 -2.96 -33.85 0.15
CA LYS A 66 -4.33 -34.30 0.43
C LYS A 66 -5.29 -33.12 0.38
N PRO A 67 -5.87 -32.81 -0.78
CA PRO A 67 -6.79 -31.68 -0.92
C PRO A 67 -8.01 -31.83 -0.03
N PHE A 68 -8.54 -30.68 0.41
CA PHE A 68 -9.76 -30.58 1.16
C PHE A 68 -10.54 -29.32 0.79
N CYS A 69 -11.81 -29.25 1.13
CA CYS A 69 -12.65 -28.07 1.02
C CYS A 69 -13.74 -28.09 2.09
N TRP A 70 -14.17 -26.89 2.49
CA TRP A 70 -15.35 -26.73 3.34
C TRP A 70 -16.62 -26.67 2.51
N ALA A 71 -17.71 -27.22 2.99
CA ALA A 71 -18.97 -27.29 2.30
C ALA A 71 -20.16 -26.92 3.18
N LYS A 72 -21.15 -26.25 2.58
CA LYS A 72 -22.43 -25.98 3.21
C LYS A 72 -23.35 -27.22 3.14
N ASN A 73 -24.37 -27.25 4.00
CA ASN A 73 -25.38 -28.29 4.02
C ASN A 73 -26.11 -28.40 2.67
N SER A 74 -26.38 -27.27 2.01
CA SER A 74 -27.01 -27.25 0.69
C SER A 74 -26.22 -28.02 -0.37
N ALA A 75 -24.90 -27.97 -0.36
CA ALA A 75 -24.03 -28.77 -1.23
C ALA A 75 -24.20 -30.26 -0.94
N CYS A 76 -24.17 -30.66 0.33
CA CYS A 76 -24.33 -32.03 0.75
C CYS A 76 -25.70 -32.59 0.34
N ILE A 77 -26.79 -31.84 0.54
CA ILE A 77 -28.13 -32.19 0.14
C ILE A 77 -28.20 -32.41 -1.39
N ARG A 78 -27.64 -31.48 -2.18
CA ARG A 78 -27.62 -31.57 -3.64
C ARG A 78 -26.87 -32.82 -4.13
N MET A 79 -25.71 -33.10 -3.56
CA MET A 79 -24.95 -34.31 -3.87
C MET A 79 -25.72 -35.59 -3.55
N CYS A 80 -26.64 -35.58 -2.55
CA CYS A 80 -27.45 -36.72 -2.16
C CYS A 80 -28.76 -36.84 -2.94
N GLN A 81 -29.21 -35.83 -3.69
CA GLN A 81 -30.49 -35.82 -4.45
C GLN A 81 -30.53 -36.83 -5.57
N GLY A 82 -29.37 -37.29 -6.10
CA GLY A 82 -29.33 -38.35 -7.11
C GLY A 82 -29.56 -39.73 -6.50
N ASN A 83 -28.57 -40.27 -5.85
CA ASN A 83 -28.60 -41.58 -5.20
C ASN A 83 -27.52 -41.65 -4.12
N ARG A 84 -27.93 -41.80 -2.84
CA ARG A 84 -27.00 -41.87 -1.70
C ARG A 84 -26.03 -43.06 -1.80
N HIS A 85 -26.46 -44.18 -2.37
CA HIS A 85 -25.62 -45.35 -2.56
C HIS A 85 -24.53 -45.06 -3.61
N GLU A 86 -24.90 -44.42 -4.71
CA GLU A 86 -23.98 -44.03 -5.76
C GLU A 86 -22.99 -42.98 -5.30
N LEU A 87 -23.43 -41.95 -4.51
CA LEU A 87 -22.52 -40.98 -3.88
C LEU A 87 -21.51 -41.69 -3.01
N LYS A 88 -21.96 -42.65 -2.15
CA LYS A 88 -21.04 -43.41 -1.28
C LYS A 88 -20.05 -44.23 -2.12
N LYS A 89 -20.49 -44.89 -3.17
CA LYS A 89 -19.63 -45.63 -4.11
C LYS A 89 -18.58 -44.72 -4.74
N LYS A 90 -18.98 -43.52 -5.20
CA LYS A 90 -18.06 -42.53 -5.77
C LYS A 90 -17.08 -41.99 -4.76
N MET A 91 -17.51 -41.72 -3.52
CA MET A 91 -16.61 -41.31 -2.43
C MET A 91 -15.56 -42.40 -2.13
N ASP A 92 -15.95 -43.65 -2.12
CA ASP A 92 -15.03 -44.78 -1.88
C ASP A 92 -14.07 -44.95 -3.07
N GLU A 93 -14.55 -44.87 -4.31
CA GLU A 93 -13.76 -44.93 -5.57
C GLU A 93 -12.69 -43.81 -5.59
N TYR A 94 -13.07 -42.59 -5.25
CA TYR A 94 -12.15 -41.44 -5.20
C TYR A 94 -11.38 -41.33 -3.88
N HIS A 95 -11.59 -42.22 -2.91
CA HIS A 95 -11.04 -42.13 -1.56
C HIS A 95 -11.29 -40.77 -0.88
N ILE A 96 -12.51 -40.24 -1.02
CA ILE A 96 -12.97 -39.03 -0.37
C ILE A 96 -13.59 -39.34 0.98
N GLY A 97 -13.18 -38.61 2.02
CA GLY A 97 -13.83 -38.57 3.31
C GLY A 97 -14.67 -37.31 3.47
N VAL A 98 -15.64 -37.36 4.36
CA VAL A 98 -16.39 -36.19 4.83
C VAL A 98 -16.47 -36.23 6.33
N LYS A 99 -16.20 -35.09 6.98
CA LYS A 99 -16.39 -34.92 8.43
C LYS A 99 -17.25 -33.70 8.71
N ALA A 100 -18.00 -33.76 9.81
CA ALA A 100 -18.73 -32.63 10.32
C ALA A 100 -17.83 -31.77 11.20
N LEU A 101 -18.09 -30.48 11.21
CA LEU A 101 -17.30 -29.46 11.91
C LEU A 101 -18.12 -28.85 13.04
N TYR A 102 -17.48 -28.43 14.11
CA TYR A 102 -18.14 -27.83 15.27
C TYR A 102 -18.75 -26.48 14.92
N THR A 103 -20.00 -26.27 15.28
CA THR A 103 -20.78 -25.04 15.03
C THR A 103 -21.11 -24.26 16.30
N CYS A 104 -20.98 -24.88 17.48
CA CYS A 104 -21.26 -24.32 18.80
C CYS A 104 -20.53 -25.13 19.87
N THR A 105 -20.63 -24.73 21.13
CA THR A 105 -20.03 -25.40 22.29
C THR A 105 -21.10 -25.92 23.25
N GLU A 106 -20.72 -26.73 24.23
CA GLU A 106 -21.64 -27.25 25.24
C GLU A 106 -22.28 -26.16 26.08
N SER A 107 -21.51 -25.12 26.44
CA SER A 107 -22.02 -23.94 27.17
C SER A 107 -22.91 -23.03 26.32
N ASN A 108 -22.76 -23.06 24.99
CA ASN A 108 -23.60 -22.31 24.04
C ASN A 108 -24.06 -23.21 22.89
N PRO A 109 -25.07 -24.09 23.12
CA PRO A 109 -25.46 -25.15 22.17
C PRO A 109 -26.24 -24.62 20.96
N HIS A 110 -26.50 -23.33 20.87
CA HIS A 110 -27.24 -22.70 19.77
C HIS A 110 -26.26 -22.01 18.80
N PRO A 111 -26.05 -22.60 17.60
CA PRO A 111 -25.14 -21.99 16.66
C PRO A 111 -25.67 -20.65 16.14
N HIS A 112 -24.78 -19.69 15.98
CA HIS A 112 -25.10 -18.44 15.28
C HIS A 112 -25.56 -18.74 13.83
N ASP A 113 -26.51 -17.98 13.28
CA ASP A 113 -27.10 -18.20 11.95
C ASP A 113 -26.06 -18.35 10.83
N LYS A 114 -25.00 -17.57 10.85
CA LYS A 114 -23.91 -17.66 9.88
C LYS A 114 -23.12 -18.96 9.95
N LEU A 115 -23.02 -19.60 11.12
CA LEU A 115 -22.42 -20.92 11.31
C LEU A 115 -23.40 -22.03 10.96
N TYR A 116 -24.64 -21.90 11.36
CA TYR A 116 -25.70 -22.86 11.01
C TYR A 116 -25.89 -22.98 9.48
N ASN A 117 -25.87 -21.84 8.76
CA ASN A 117 -25.93 -21.74 7.31
C ASN A 117 -24.54 -21.68 6.64
N GLY A 118 -23.50 -21.89 7.43
CA GLY A 118 -22.12 -21.83 7.00
C GLY A 118 -21.57 -23.16 6.45
N TYR A 119 -20.26 -23.20 6.35
CA TYR A 119 -19.52 -24.36 5.85
C TYR A 119 -19.23 -25.30 7.02
N LYS A 120 -20.16 -26.17 7.33
CA LYS A 120 -20.13 -27.06 8.50
C LYS A 120 -19.72 -28.50 8.20
N TYR A 121 -19.30 -28.78 6.96
CA TYR A 121 -18.73 -30.04 6.54
C TYR A 121 -17.38 -29.82 5.87
N MET A 122 -16.46 -30.75 6.01
CA MET A 122 -15.20 -30.78 5.29
C MET A 122 -15.10 -32.06 4.48
N PHE A 123 -14.98 -31.91 3.15
CA PHE A 123 -14.56 -33.01 2.28
C PHE A 123 -13.05 -33.01 2.18
N TYR A 124 -12.44 -34.19 2.27
CA TYR A 124 -10.99 -34.34 2.21
C TYR A 124 -10.58 -35.63 1.51
N ALA A 125 -9.44 -35.62 0.86
CA ALA A 125 -8.82 -36.81 0.29
C ALA A 125 -8.19 -37.69 1.40
N LYS A 126 -8.58 -38.97 1.47
CA LYS A 126 -7.98 -39.92 2.43
C LYS A 126 -6.54 -40.27 2.08
N ASN A 127 -6.23 -40.32 0.76
CA ASN A 127 -4.93 -40.63 0.20
C ASN A 127 -4.41 -39.41 -0.57
N LYS A 128 -3.11 -39.43 -0.95
CA LYS A 128 -2.55 -38.37 -1.80
C LYS A 128 -3.34 -38.24 -3.11
N MET A 129 -3.64 -37.01 -3.49
CA MET A 129 -4.46 -36.71 -4.65
C MET A 129 -4.16 -35.34 -5.21
N SER A 130 -4.22 -35.20 -6.54
CA SER A 130 -4.15 -33.87 -7.16
C SER A 130 -5.45 -33.09 -6.98
N MET A 131 -5.35 -31.74 -6.99
CA MET A 131 -6.53 -30.87 -6.96
C MET A 131 -7.45 -31.11 -8.18
N GLY A 132 -6.87 -31.44 -9.34
CA GLY A 132 -7.61 -31.81 -10.55
C GLY A 132 -8.50 -33.05 -10.34
N LYS A 133 -7.95 -34.14 -9.81
CA LYS A 133 -8.71 -35.35 -9.48
C LYS A 133 -9.77 -35.10 -8.40
N PHE A 134 -9.42 -34.33 -7.35
CA PHE A 134 -10.35 -33.91 -6.31
C PHE A 134 -11.56 -33.13 -6.89
N ASN A 135 -11.30 -32.16 -7.78
CA ASN A 135 -12.37 -31.40 -8.44
C ASN A 135 -13.19 -32.23 -9.40
N ASN A 136 -12.63 -33.28 -10.03
CA ASN A 136 -13.37 -34.19 -10.90
C ASN A 136 -14.41 -34.98 -10.13
N PHE A 137 -14.11 -35.45 -8.91
CA PHE A 137 -15.11 -36.03 -8.02
C PHE A 137 -16.37 -35.16 -7.91
N PHE A 138 -16.18 -33.84 -7.59
CA PHE A 138 -17.31 -32.91 -7.42
C PHE A 138 -18.08 -32.65 -8.71
N LYS A 139 -17.40 -32.68 -9.86
CA LYS A 139 -18.07 -32.60 -11.18
C LYS A 139 -18.93 -33.83 -11.46
N GLU A 140 -18.41 -35.01 -11.18
CA GLU A 140 -19.11 -36.28 -11.44
C GLU A 140 -20.34 -36.46 -10.55
N VAL A 141 -20.33 -35.92 -9.34
CA VAL A 141 -21.51 -35.91 -8.47
C VAL A 141 -22.41 -34.67 -8.68
N GLY A 142 -22.26 -33.98 -9.81
CA GLY A 142 -23.11 -32.85 -10.21
C GLY A 142 -22.97 -31.56 -9.46
N THR A 143 -21.92 -31.41 -8.62
CA THR A 143 -21.72 -30.24 -7.73
C THR A 143 -20.29 -29.71 -7.82
N PRO A 144 -19.87 -29.10 -8.94
CA PRO A 144 -18.51 -28.63 -9.12
C PRO A 144 -18.10 -27.59 -8.05
N LEU A 145 -16.83 -27.64 -7.61
CA LEU A 145 -16.30 -26.74 -6.58
C LEU A 145 -16.38 -25.25 -6.96
N ARG A 146 -16.31 -24.93 -8.25
CA ARG A 146 -16.50 -23.58 -8.80
C ARG A 146 -17.67 -23.60 -9.78
N ASN A 147 -18.72 -22.89 -9.45
CA ASN A 147 -19.88 -22.73 -10.32
C ASN A 147 -19.79 -21.40 -11.07
N LYS A 148 -19.45 -21.43 -12.37
CA LYS A 148 -19.30 -20.23 -13.21
C LYS A 148 -20.61 -19.48 -13.49
N LYS A 149 -21.77 -20.04 -13.17
CA LYS A 149 -23.10 -19.48 -13.51
C LYS A 149 -23.79 -18.76 -12.36
N ARG A 150 -23.17 -18.69 -11.19
CA ARG A 150 -23.75 -17.94 -10.06
C ARG A 150 -23.24 -16.50 -10.07
N ASP A 151 -24.10 -15.62 -9.65
CA ASP A 151 -23.85 -14.19 -9.53
C ASP A 151 -22.51 -13.96 -8.81
N GLU A 152 -21.50 -13.50 -9.54
CA GLU A 152 -20.16 -13.23 -9.00
C GLU A 152 -20.21 -12.18 -7.89
N ASN A 153 -21.29 -11.41 -7.82
CA ASN A 153 -21.53 -10.38 -6.82
C ASN A 153 -22.18 -10.91 -5.52
N ASP A 154 -22.63 -12.18 -5.48
CA ASP A 154 -23.21 -12.76 -4.27
C ASP A 154 -22.33 -13.85 -3.65
N ALA A 155 -21.35 -13.43 -2.84
CA ALA A 155 -20.47 -14.32 -2.10
C ALA A 155 -21.23 -15.30 -1.17
N SER A 156 -22.45 -14.94 -0.73
CA SER A 156 -23.29 -15.80 0.13
C SER A 156 -23.81 -17.05 -0.60
N SER A 157 -23.86 -17.02 -1.92
CA SER A 157 -24.32 -18.15 -2.76
C SER A 157 -23.29 -19.26 -2.93
N GLN A 158 -22.04 -19.07 -2.51
CA GLN A 158 -20.98 -20.10 -2.61
C GLN A 158 -21.28 -21.29 -1.70
N GLU A 159 -21.33 -22.49 -2.25
CA GLU A 159 -21.59 -23.73 -1.50
C GLU A 159 -20.33 -24.39 -0.97
N PHE A 160 -19.19 -24.11 -1.61
CA PHE A 160 -17.89 -24.61 -1.19
C PHE A 160 -16.96 -23.44 -0.94
N MET A 161 -16.16 -23.56 0.11
CA MET A 161 -15.01 -22.71 0.35
C MET A 161 -13.75 -23.52 0.07
N THR A 162 -12.93 -23.01 -0.85
CA THR A 162 -11.63 -23.58 -1.19
C THR A 162 -10.60 -22.48 -1.32
N LEU A 163 -9.33 -22.85 -1.26
CA LEU A 163 -8.17 -21.99 -1.39
C LEU A 163 -7.32 -22.43 -2.58
N GLN A 164 -6.22 -21.74 -2.81
CA GLN A 164 -5.22 -22.21 -3.77
C GLN A 164 -4.61 -23.54 -3.29
N PRO A 165 -4.25 -24.48 -4.17
CA PRO A 165 -3.70 -25.76 -3.77
C PRO A 165 -2.52 -25.65 -2.80
N VAL A 166 -1.61 -24.70 -3.04
CA VAL A 166 -0.46 -24.45 -2.15
C VAL A 166 -0.91 -23.99 -0.75
N GLU A 167 -1.94 -23.14 -0.67
CA GLU A 167 -2.48 -22.67 0.63
C GLU A 167 -3.12 -23.84 1.41
N LEU A 168 -3.88 -24.72 0.72
CA LEU A 168 -4.45 -25.93 1.32
C LEU A 168 -3.34 -26.87 1.84
N PHE A 169 -2.29 -27.07 1.02
CA PHE A 169 -1.14 -27.87 1.41
C PHE A 169 -0.41 -27.29 2.64
N MET A 170 -0.19 -25.97 2.67
CA MET A 170 0.50 -25.32 3.80
C MET A 170 -0.34 -25.33 5.07
N ILE A 171 -1.67 -25.26 4.97
CA ILE A 171 -2.58 -25.41 6.11
C ILE A 171 -2.52 -26.86 6.65
N GLU A 172 -2.56 -27.85 5.77
CA GLU A 172 -2.54 -29.29 6.15
C GLU A 172 -1.19 -29.70 6.72
N SER A 173 -0.09 -29.30 6.08
CA SER A 173 1.27 -29.69 6.45
C SER A 173 1.86 -28.87 7.60
N GLY A 174 1.33 -27.67 7.87
CA GLY A 174 1.90 -26.76 8.86
C GLY A 174 3.18 -26.05 8.42
N LYS A 175 3.58 -26.15 7.15
CA LYS A 175 4.78 -25.50 6.62
C LYS A 175 4.63 -23.99 6.55
N ARG A 176 5.76 -23.29 6.70
CA ARG A 176 5.86 -21.83 6.54
C ARG A 176 7.09 -21.50 5.68
N PHE A 177 6.98 -20.45 4.89
CA PHE A 177 8.11 -19.90 4.15
C PHE A 177 9.08 -19.18 5.09
N PHE A 178 10.34 -19.13 4.72
CA PHE A 178 11.40 -18.31 5.30
C PHE A 178 11.66 -18.55 6.81
N LYS A 179 11.12 -19.61 7.39
CA LYS A 179 11.47 -20.03 8.75
C LYS A 179 12.99 -20.26 8.83
N GLY A 180 13.66 -19.73 9.84
CA GLY A 180 15.12 -19.82 9.97
C GLY A 180 15.91 -18.75 9.18
N TYR A 181 15.25 -17.79 8.52
CA TYR A 181 15.85 -16.56 8.03
C TYR A 181 15.53 -15.39 8.97
N ASP A 182 16.49 -14.50 9.20
CA ASP A 182 16.30 -13.35 10.08
C ASP A 182 15.79 -12.12 9.32
N ALA A 183 16.36 -11.83 8.15
CA ALA A 183 16.05 -10.68 7.32
C ALA A 183 15.73 -11.11 5.88
N TYR A 184 15.05 -10.26 5.14
CA TYR A 184 14.76 -10.50 3.73
C TYR A 184 16.03 -10.51 2.88
N ASP A 185 17.08 -9.83 3.33
CA ASP A 185 18.38 -9.84 2.66
C ASP A 185 19.12 -11.19 2.76
N ASP A 186 18.69 -12.07 3.67
CA ASP A 186 19.19 -13.46 3.73
C ASP A 186 18.70 -14.33 2.56
N VAL A 187 17.59 -13.96 1.94
CA VAL A 187 17.03 -14.62 0.75
C VAL A 187 17.84 -14.22 -0.48
N HIS A 188 18.16 -15.17 -1.36
CA HIS A 188 18.90 -14.86 -2.59
C HIS A 188 18.01 -14.12 -3.59
N ARG A 189 18.26 -12.84 -3.80
CA ARG A 189 17.45 -11.93 -4.62
C ARG A 189 18.21 -11.45 -5.83
N LEU A 190 17.56 -11.39 -7.00
CA LEU A 190 18.14 -10.94 -8.26
C LEU A 190 17.27 -9.84 -8.87
N ALA A 191 17.90 -8.69 -9.08
CA ALA A 191 17.36 -7.54 -9.80
C ALA A 191 17.80 -7.56 -11.26
N PHE A 192 16.95 -7.14 -12.17
CA PHE A 192 17.31 -6.88 -13.56
C PHE A 192 16.51 -5.71 -14.13
N ASP A 193 17.07 -5.10 -15.16
CA ASP A 193 16.44 -3.99 -15.89
C ASP A 193 16.92 -3.96 -17.34
N LEU A 194 16.14 -3.38 -18.25
CA LEU A 194 16.41 -3.29 -19.68
C LEU A 194 16.56 -1.84 -20.12
N GLU A 195 17.64 -1.55 -20.86
CA GLU A 195 17.71 -0.37 -21.70
C GLU A 195 17.33 -0.73 -23.13
N THR A 196 16.50 0.12 -23.75
CA THR A 196 15.93 -0.14 -25.06
C THR A 196 15.98 1.12 -25.94
N GLU A 197 15.91 0.94 -27.26
CA GLU A 197 15.87 2.07 -28.21
C GLU A 197 14.56 2.89 -28.07
N GLY A 198 13.54 2.35 -27.43
CA GLY A 198 12.25 2.96 -27.18
C GLY A 198 11.24 1.95 -26.65
N THR A 199 10.02 2.38 -26.37
CA THR A 199 9.04 1.61 -25.58
C THR A 199 8.28 0.54 -26.37
N ASN A 200 8.39 0.47 -27.70
CA ASN A 200 7.65 -0.52 -28.52
C ASN A 200 8.54 -1.70 -28.90
N PRO A 201 8.39 -2.89 -28.28
CA PRO A 201 9.28 -4.03 -28.53
C PRO A 201 9.18 -4.63 -29.97
N ARG A 202 8.15 -4.29 -30.74
CA ARG A 202 8.06 -4.71 -32.15
C ARG A 202 8.96 -3.90 -33.07
N ARG A 203 9.33 -2.67 -32.68
CA ARG A 203 10.12 -1.72 -33.47
C ARG A 203 11.49 -1.46 -32.89
N HIS A 204 11.60 -1.48 -31.56
CA HIS A 204 12.79 -1.08 -30.85
C HIS A 204 13.50 -2.33 -30.27
N ARG A 205 14.82 -2.29 -30.29
CA ARG A 205 15.66 -3.38 -29.78
C ARG A 205 15.99 -3.15 -28.30
N ILE A 206 16.39 -4.23 -27.64
CA ILE A 206 17.12 -4.14 -26.38
C ILE A 206 18.55 -3.70 -26.71
N THR A 207 19.08 -2.73 -25.98
CA THR A 207 20.45 -2.24 -26.11
C THR A 207 21.34 -2.78 -25.01
N GLN A 208 20.80 -2.92 -23.79
CA GLN A 208 21.52 -3.44 -22.64
C GLN A 208 20.59 -4.24 -21.74
N ILE A 209 21.15 -5.21 -21.02
CA ILE A 209 20.48 -5.95 -19.95
C ILE A 209 21.37 -5.84 -18.72
N GLY A 210 20.87 -5.18 -17.69
CA GLY A 210 21.50 -5.08 -16.38
C GLY A 210 21.03 -6.19 -15.45
N ILE A 211 21.93 -6.81 -14.72
CA ILE A 211 21.65 -7.90 -13.77
C ILE A 211 22.51 -7.69 -12.53
N ARG A 212 21.86 -7.80 -11.36
CA ARG A 212 22.54 -7.73 -10.07
C ARG A 212 21.87 -8.69 -9.09
N ASP A 213 22.66 -9.36 -8.23
CA ASP A 213 22.11 -10.07 -7.09
C ASP A 213 22.61 -9.48 -5.75
N ASN A 214 22.01 -9.91 -4.65
CA ASN A 214 22.45 -9.52 -3.31
C ASN A 214 23.60 -10.41 -2.78
N ARG A 215 24.22 -11.23 -3.62
CA ARG A 215 25.39 -12.09 -3.31
C ARG A 215 26.68 -11.58 -3.94
N GLY A 216 26.65 -10.41 -4.59
CA GLY A 216 27.82 -9.75 -5.16
C GLY A 216 28.00 -9.94 -6.67
N PHE A 217 27.06 -10.58 -7.35
CA PHE A 217 27.07 -10.64 -8.80
C PHE A 217 26.50 -9.35 -9.39
N GLU A 218 27.23 -8.75 -10.35
CA GLU A 218 26.77 -7.60 -11.11
C GLU A 218 27.26 -7.69 -12.54
N LYS A 219 26.40 -7.51 -13.52
CA LYS A 219 26.76 -7.59 -14.93
C LYS A 219 25.85 -6.78 -15.83
N ILE A 220 26.43 -6.11 -16.82
CA ILE A 220 25.73 -5.55 -17.97
C ILE A 220 26.04 -6.41 -19.19
N ILE A 221 25.02 -6.78 -19.94
CA ILE A 221 25.12 -7.41 -21.24
C ILE A 221 24.85 -6.34 -22.28
N ASN A 222 25.88 -5.90 -23.00
CA ASN A 222 25.75 -4.92 -24.06
C ASN A 222 25.47 -5.62 -25.40
N ILE A 223 24.54 -5.05 -26.17
CA ILE A 223 24.15 -5.55 -27.49
C ILE A 223 24.70 -4.62 -28.55
N THR A 224 25.85 -4.95 -29.11
CA THR A 224 26.56 -4.20 -30.13
C THR A 224 26.68 -5.00 -31.43
N GLY A 225 26.83 -4.33 -32.55
CA GLY A 225 27.04 -4.94 -33.86
C GLY A 225 27.22 -3.86 -34.93
N SER A 226 27.96 -4.16 -35.97
CA SER A 226 28.28 -3.26 -37.10
C SER A 226 27.18 -3.26 -38.17
N THR A 227 26.36 -4.31 -38.21
CA THR A 227 25.29 -4.48 -39.19
C THR A 227 23.97 -4.80 -38.51
N PRO A 228 22.82 -4.49 -39.13
CA PRO A 228 21.52 -4.88 -38.60
C PRO A 228 21.37 -6.37 -38.31
N GLU A 229 21.98 -7.22 -39.11
CA GLU A 229 21.95 -8.67 -38.91
C GLU A 229 22.78 -9.12 -37.70
N GLU A 230 23.97 -8.56 -37.54
CA GLU A 230 24.80 -8.79 -36.34
C GLU A 230 24.06 -8.35 -35.08
N LEU A 231 23.37 -7.19 -35.11
CA LEU A 231 22.58 -6.68 -34.00
C LEU A 231 21.44 -7.63 -33.65
N ARG A 232 20.73 -8.18 -34.65
CA ARG A 232 19.68 -9.18 -34.43
C ARG A 232 20.19 -10.45 -33.75
N ILE A 233 21.33 -10.98 -34.27
CA ILE A 233 21.99 -12.18 -33.72
C ILE A 233 22.45 -11.93 -32.29
N ASN A 234 23.07 -10.78 -32.04
CA ASN A 234 23.66 -10.45 -30.73
C ASN A 234 22.57 -10.13 -29.71
N GLU A 235 21.43 -9.55 -30.13
CA GLU A 235 20.28 -9.38 -29.25
C GLU A 235 19.73 -10.73 -28.79
N LEU A 236 19.54 -11.69 -29.68
CA LEU A 236 19.10 -13.04 -29.32
C LEU A 236 20.09 -13.75 -28.39
N LYS A 237 21.40 -13.63 -28.67
CA LYS A 237 22.47 -14.16 -27.80
C LYS A 237 22.43 -13.55 -26.42
N ALA A 238 22.20 -12.22 -26.31
CA ALA A 238 22.10 -11.51 -25.04
C ALA A 238 20.88 -11.98 -24.21
N ILE A 239 19.73 -12.19 -24.84
CA ILE A 239 18.55 -12.77 -24.19
C ILE A 239 18.84 -14.19 -23.67
N ILE A 240 19.48 -15.03 -24.47
CA ILE A 240 19.91 -16.38 -24.06
C ILE A 240 20.90 -16.29 -22.88
N GLN A 241 21.84 -15.38 -22.94
CA GLN A 241 22.83 -15.17 -21.87
C GLN A 241 22.17 -14.73 -20.56
N PHE A 242 21.15 -13.85 -20.63
CA PHE A 242 20.33 -13.50 -19.47
C PHE A 242 19.70 -14.74 -18.84
N ILE A 243 19.03 -15.58 -19.65
CA ILE A 243 18.40 -16.82 -19.20
C ILE A 243 19.43 -17.76 -18.54
N GLN A 244 20.62 -17.88 -19.13
CA GLN A 244 21.73 -18.70 -18.59
C GLN A 244 22.21 -18.18 -17.24
N ILE A 245 22.39 -16.86 -17.08
CA ILE A 245 22.82 -16.23 -15.84
C ILE A 245 21.81 -16.47 -14.74
N VAL A 246 20.51 -16.22 -15.01
CA VAL A 246 19.42 -16.47 -14.04
C VAL A 246 19.42 -17.95 -13.60
N SER A 247 19.57 -18.88 -14.55
CA SER A 247 19.63 -20.31 -14.24
C SER A 247 20.86 -20.69 -13.43
N TYR A 248 22.02 -20.12 -13.75
CA TYR A 248 23.30 -20.38 -13.05
C TYR A 248 23.26 -19.85 -11.61
N LEU A 249 22.83 -18.60 -11.43
CA LEU A 249 22.73 -17.97 -10.11
C LEU A 249 21.65 -18.61 -9.26
N SER A 250 20.60 -19.13 -9.90
CA SER A 250 19.47 -19.79 -9.23
C SER A 250 18.94 -19.01 -8.03
N PRO A 251 18.56 -17.73 -8.17
CA PRO A 251 18.03 -16.94 -7.06
C PRO A 251 16.70 -17.52 -6.54
N ASP A 252 16.25 -17.06 -5.39
CA ASP A 252 14.95 -17.43 -4.82
C ASP A 252 13.86 -16.46 -5.26
N VAL A 253 14.24 -15.18 -5.41
CA VAL A 253 13.36 -14.09 -5.83
C VAL A 253 13.99 -13.34 -6.99
N ILE A 254 13.20 -13.10 -8.04
CA ILE A 254 13.57 -12.32 -9.22
C ILE A 254 12.64 -11.13 -9.34
N PHE A 255 13.19 -9.95 -9.56
CA PHE A 255 12.39 -8.72 -9.65
C PHE A 255 13.02 -7.67 -10.57
N GLY A 256 12.21 -6.70 -10.94
CA GLY A 256 12.58 -5.44 -11.55
C GLY A 256 11.58 -4.37 -11.12
N HIS A 257 11.72 -3.14 -11.60
CA HIS A 257 10.76 -2.07 -11.35
C HIS A 257 9.86 -1.85 -12.56
N ASN A 258 8.61 -2.26 -12.47
CA ASN A 258 7.63 -2.35 -13.57
C ASN A 258 7.93 -3.47 -14.58
N SER A 259 8.70 -4.46 -14.16
CA SER A 259 9.15 -5.55 -15.01
C SER A 259 8.02 -6.44 -15.53
N GLU A 260 6.94 -6.59 -14.77
CA GLU A 260 5.78 -7.38 -15.18
C GLU A 260 5.00 -6.75 -16.36
N ASN A 261 5.05 -5.42 -16.50
CA ASN A 261 4.37 -4.71 -17.59
C ASN A 261 5.33 -4.27 -18.71
N PHE A 262 6.65 -4.24 -18.47
CA PHE A 262 7.62 -3.77 -19.45
C PHE A 262 8.66 -4.85 -19.80
N ASP A 263 9.55 -5.22 -18.92
CA ASP A 263 10.74 -6.02 -19.25
C ASP A 263 10.39 -7.44 -19.71
N TRP A 264 9.56 -8.17 -18.96
CA TRP A 264 9.14 -9.51 -19.33
C TRP A 264 8.37 -9.55 -20.66
N PRO A 265 7.35 -8.69 -20.90
CA PRO A 265 6.72 -8.56 -22.21
C PRO A 265 7.69 -8.17 -23.31
N PHE A 266 8.69 -7.32 -23.02
CA PHE A 266 9.68 -6.91 -23.97
C PHE A 266 10.52 -8.10 -24.45
N PHE A 267 11.07 -8.92 -23.55
CA PHE A 267 11.78 -10.16 -23.89
C PHE A 267 10.93 -11.09 -24.78
N ILE A 268 9.67 -11.31 -24.39
CA ILE A 268 8.77 -12.22 -25.12
C ILE A 268 8.57 -11.74 -26.56
N VAL A 269 8.23 -10.47 -26.73
CA VAL A 269 7.94 -9.88 -28.05
C VAL A 269 9.22 -9.78 -28.90
N ARG A 270 10.38 -9.44 -28.28
CA ARG A 270 11.64 -9.40 -29.02
C ARG A 270 12.04 -10.78 -29.55
N CYS A 271 11.93 -11.83 -28.75
CA CYS A 271 12.17 -13.18 -29.25
C CYS A 271 11.30 -13.51 -30.47
N GLN A 272 10.01 -13.16 -30.46
CA GLN A 272 9.11 -13.36 -31.61
C GLN A 272 9.60 -12.59 -32.85
N VAL A 273 10.00 -11.33 -32.70
CA VAL A 273 10.55 -10.49 -33.79
C VAL A 273 11.86 -11.07 -34.33
N LEU A 274 12.64 -11.71 -33.45
CA LEU A 274 13.91 -12.37 -33.81
C LEU A 274 13.72 -13.79 -34.37
N GLY A 275 12.47 -14.25 -34.57
CA GLY A 275 12.16 -15.56 -35.12
C GLY A 275 12.30 -16.71 -34.10
N SER A 276 12.17 -16.39 -32.80
CA SER A 276 12.29 -17.37 -31.72
C SER A 276 11.12 -17.24 -30.74
N ASP A 277 10.99 -18.20 -29.84
CA ASP A 277 10.03 -18.16 -28.73
C ASP A 277 10.76 -18.15 -27.39
N PHE A 278 10.47 -17.15 -26.56
CA PHE A 278 11.15 -16.94 -25.27
C PHE A 278 10.93 -18.10 -24.30
N THR A 279 9.71 -18.66 -24.27
CA THR A 279 9.37 -19.80 -23.43
C THR A 279 10.14 -21.04 -23.89
N GLU A 280 10.16 -21.34 -25.18
CA GLU A 280 10.89 -22.49 -25.73
C GLU A 280 12.42 -22.38 -25.53
N LEU A 281 12.98 -21.18 -25.72
CA LEU A 281 14.40 -20.94 -25.42
C LEU A 281 14.73 -21.20 -23.96
N SER A 282 13.88 -20.72 -23.05
CA SER A 282 14.10 -20.86 -21.61
C SER A 282 13.85 -22.29 -21.08
N LYS A 283 13.10 -23.16 -21.78
CA LYS A 283 12.90 -24.57 -21.42
C LYS A 283 14.21 -25.38 -21.36
N LYS A 284 15.26 -24.92 -22.02
CA LYS A 284 16.58 -25.56 -21.91
C LYS A 284 17.20 -25.42 -20.51
N TYR A 285 16.74 -24.45 -19.74
CA TYR A 285 17.31 -24.06 -18.45
C TYR A 285 16.29 -24.18 -17.30
N PHE A 286 14.99 -24.07 -17.58
CA PHE A 286 13.90 -24.15 -16.62
C PHE A 286 12.86 -25.19 -17.07
N ALA A 287 12.41 -26.03 -16.17
CA ALA A 287 11.57 -27.21 -16.48
C ALA A 287 10.33 -26.90 -17.34
N GLU A 288 9.70 -25.72 -17.17
CA GLU A 288 8.52 -25.30 -17.93
C GLU A 288 8.79 -24.04 -18.77
N GLY A 289 10.04 -23.53 -18.75
CA GLY A 289 10.41 -22.26 -19.34
C GLY A 289 9.94 -21.06 -18.53
N ILE A 290 10.09 -19.87 -19.09
CA ILE A 290 9.60 -18.59 -18.56
C ILE A 290 8.40 -18.16 -19.38
N TYR A 291 7.26 -17.92 -18.72
CA TYR A 291 6.02 -17.59 -19.43
C TYR A 291 5.10 -16.68 -18.61
N LYS A 292 4.17 -16.01 -19.27
CA LYS A 292 3.10 -15.24 -18.63
C LYS A 292 1.89 -16.12 -18.34
N LYS A 293 1.26 -15.95 -17.18
CA LYS A 293 -0.02 -16.63 -16.89
C LYS A 293 -1.09 -16.28 -17.93
N LYS A 294 -1.93 -17.25 -18.28
CA LYS A 294 -3.06 -17.03 -19.19
C LYS A 294 -4.20 -16.23 -18.56
N HIS A 295 -4.30 -16.25 -17.23
CA HIS A 295 -5.32 -15.53 -16.48
C HIS A 295 -4.65 -14.44 -15.63
N PRO A 296 -5.28 -13.27 -15.55
CA PRO A 296 -4.70 -12.16 -14.78
C PRO A 296 -4.62 -12.49 -13.29
N THR A 297 -3.56 -12.01 -12.68
CA THR A 297 -3.35 -12.01 -11.22
C THR A 297 -3.90 -10.71 -10.66
N THR A 298 -4.56 -10.79 -9.51
CA THR A 298 -5.15 -9.64 -8.83
C THR A 298 -4.12 -9.01 -7.89
N LEU A 299 -3.93 -7.70 -8.00
CA LEU A 299 -3.17 -6.86 -7.07
C LEU A 299 -4.15 -5.99 -6.28
N LYS A 300 -4.09 -6.05 -4.95
CA LYS A 300 -4.90 -5.22 -4.06
C LYS A 300 -4.12 -3.99 -3.62
N LEU A 301 -4.67 -2.81 -3.91
CA LEU A 301 -4.13 -1.49 -3.61
C LEU A 301 -5.13 -0.76 -2.69
N GLY A 302 -5.01 -0.98 -1.37
CA GLY A 302 -5.99 -0.42 -0.44
C GLY A 302 -7.42 -0.86 -0.79
N GLY A 303 -8.29 0.09 -1.14
CA GLY A 303 -9.67 -0.15 -1.61
C GLY A 303 -9.79 -0.57 -3.07
N GLU A 304 -8.74 -0.37 -3.87
CA GLU A 304 -8.74 -0.62 -5.30
C GLU A 304 -8.20 -2.01 -5.69
N VAL A 305 -8.49 -2.41 -6.91
CA VAL A 305 -8.10 -3.71 -7.46
C VAL A 305 -7.55 -3.51 -8.86
N GLU A 306 -6.28 -3.81 -9.02
CA GLU A 306 -5.65 -3.91 -10.35
C GLU A 306 -5.44 -5.37 -10.75
N THR A 307 -5.21 -5.60 -12.02
CA THR A 307 -4.87 -6.92 -12.55
C THR A 307 -3.69 -6.84 -13.50
N TYR A 308 -2.84 -7.86 -13.46
CA TYR A 308 -1.70 -8.01 -14.36
C TYR A 308 -1.47 -9.49 -14.70
N PHE A 309 -0.73 -9.75 -15.78
CA PHE A 309 -0.35 -11.11 -16.15
C PHE A 309 1.01 -11.44 -15.54
N ALA A 310 0.99 -12.22 -14.47
CA ALA A 310 2.20 -12.57 -13.74
C ALA A 310 3.14 -13.47 -14.56
N THR A 311 4.42 -13.21 -14.50
CA THR A 311 5.48 -14.07 -15.01
C THR A 311 5.66 -15.28 -14.11
N VAL A 312 5.88 -16.44 -14.68
CA VAL A 312 6.10 -17.71 -14.00
C VAL A 312 7.43 -18.32 -14.42
N ILE A 313 8.23 -18.64 -13.43
CA ILE A 313 9.45 -19.44 -13.56
C ILE A 313 9.34 -20.51 -12.47
N LYS A 314 9.26 -21.77 -12.85
CA LYS A 314 9.07 -22.86 -11.88
C LYS A 314 10.22 -22.89 -10.87
N TYR A 315 9.89 -22.96 -9.59
CA TYR A 315 10.78 -22.94 -8.41
C TYR A 315 11.38 -21.57 -8.07
N PHE A 316 10.94 -20.51 -8.73
CA PHE A 316 11.37 -19.13 -8.44
C PHE A 316 10.17 -18.27 -8.10
N THR A 317 10.36 -17.34 -7.21
CA THR A 317 9.34 -16.31 -6.94
C THR A 317 9.65 -15.08 -7.79
N VAL A 318 8.70 -14.68 -8.63
CA VAL A 318 8.80 -13.43 -9.41
C VAL A 318 7.92 -12.38 -8.74
N VAL A 319 8.48 -11.21 -8.41
CA VAL A 319 7.77 -10.05 -7.87
C VAL A 319 8.11 -8.80 -8.67
N ASP A 320 7.38 -7.72 -8.46
CA ASP A 320 7.63 -6.43 -9.11
C ASP A 320 7.63 -5.33 -8.05
N SER A 321 8.73 -4.61 -7.94
CA SER A 321 8.89 -3.57 -6.92
C SER A 321 7.90 -2.40 -7.09
N ILE A 322 7.38 -2.13 -8.31
CA ILE A 322 6.34 -1.11 -8.51
C ILE A 322 5.03 -1.48 -7.80
N HIS A 323 4.72 -2.78 -7.67
CA HIS A 323 3.54 -3.24 -6.94
C HIS A 323 3.65 -2.89 -5.45
N ALA A 324 4.83 -3.07 -4.85
CA ALA A 324 5.09 -2.67 -3.46
C ALA A 324 5.00 -1.15 -3.29
N VAL A 325 5.56 -0.37 -4.21
CA VAL A 325 5.45 1.09 -4.22
C VAL A 325 3.99 1.54 -4.29
N ARG A 326 3.20 1.01 -5.22
CA ARG A 326 1.77 1.34 -5.35
C ARG A 326 0.96 0.97 -4.10
N ARG A 327 1.28 -0.15 -3.46
CA ARG A 327 0.66 -0.54 -2.18
C ARG A 327 1.03 0.42 -1.05
N ALA A 328 2.28 0.91 -1.01
CA ALA A 328 2.70 1.94 -0.06
C ALA A 328 1.97 3.26 -0.31
N MET A 329 1.87 3.71 -1.57
CA MET A 329 1.12 4.91 -1.98
C MET A 329 -0.36 4.85 -1.58
N ALA A 330 -0.99 3.68 -1.66
CA ALA A 330 -2.39 3.49 -1.26
C ALA A 330 -2.63 3.65 0.25
N THR A 331 -1.59 3.62 1.06
CA THR A 331 -1.66 3.76 2.52
C THR A 331 -0.96 5.02 3.04
N ASP A 332 -0.16 5.66 2.22
CA ASP A 332 0.59 6.86 2.54
C ASP A 332 0.41 7.90 1.43
N SER A 333 -0.45 8.88 1.68
CA SER A 333 -0.79 9.92 0.72
C SER A 333 0.37 10.88 0.40
N SER A 334 1.42 10.89 1.21
CA SER A 334 2.63 11.67 0.94
C SER A 334 3.58 10.99 -0.05
N PHE A 335 3.37 9.71 -0.34
CA PHE A 335 4.09 8.97 -1.36
C PHE A 335 3.39 9.11 -2.71
N GLU A 336 3.72 10.12 -3.49
CA GLU A 336 2.90 10.60 -4.61
C GLU A 336 3.14 9.90 -5.96
N LYS A 337 4.35 9.33 -6.19
CA LYS A 337 4.74 8.81 -7.51
C LYS A 337 5.35 7.42 -7.44
N ALA A 338 4.92 6.55 -8.35
CA ALA A 338 5.39 5.17 -8.41
C ALA A 338 6.71 4.98 -9.18
N SER A 339 7.31 6.05 -9.73
CA SER A 339 8.59 5.93 -10.45
C SER A 339 9.74 5.58 -9.50
N LEU A 340 10.69 4.77 -9.97
CA LEU A 340 11.83 4.31 -9.17
C LEU A 340 12.58 5.47 -8.53
N LYS A 341 12.92 6.50 -9.32
CA LYS A 341 13.67 7.68 -8.88
C LYS A 341 12.95 8.52 -7.80
N TYR A 342 11.63 8.54 -7.83
CA TYR A 342 10.86 9.17 -6.77
C TYR A 342 10.78 8.27 -5.54
N ALA A 343 10.55 6.97 -5.73
CA ALA A 343 10.47 6.01 -4.65
C ALA A 343 11.75 5.95 -3.82
N THR A 344 12.92 5.92 -4.47
CA THR A 344 14.22 5.91 -3.78
C THR A 344 14.45 7.18 -2.96
N LYS A 345 14.13 8.36 -3.50
CA LYS A 345 14.21 9.63 -2.76
C LYS A 345 13.26 9.64 -1.57
N TYR A 346 12.01 9.22 -1.78
CA TYR A 346 10.99 9.16 -0.72
C TYR A 346 11.42 8.25 0.42
N LEU A 347 11.96 7.07 0.08
CA LEU A 347 12.45 6.08 1.05
C LEU A 347 13.85 6.39 1.59
N LYS A 348 14.47 7.50 1.16
CA LYS A 348 15.86 7.88 1.51
C LYS A 348 16.89 6.79 1.17
N GLN A 349 16.66 6.11 0.06
CA GLN A 349 17.50 5.02 -0.45
C GLN A 349 18.23 5.40 -1.74
N ASN A 350 18.22 6.67 -2.14
CA ASN A 350 18.92 7.13 -3.32
C ASN A 350 20.43 7.13 -3.11
N LYS A 351 21.15 6.78 -4.17
CA LYS A 351 22.62 6.78 -4.19
C LYS A 351 23.15 8.22 -4.25
N ALA A 352 24.19 8.54 -3.49
CA ALA A 352 24.72 9.90 -3.42
C ALA A 352 25.30 10.38 -4.76
N ASN A 353 26.00 9.47 -5.49
CA ASN A 353 26.61 9.73 -6.79
C ASN A 353 25.78 9.15 -7.95
N ARG A 354 24.46 9.25 -7.85
CA ARG A 354 23.51 8.76 -8.84
C ARG A 354 23.67 9.44 -10.20
N VAL A 355 23.86 8.65 -11.24
CA VAL A 355 23.87 9.14 -12.61
C VAL A 355 22.45 9.30 -13.13
N TYR A 356 22.15 10.45 -13.73
CA TYR A 356 20.86 10.72 -14.38
C TYR A 356 21.06 10.91 -15.88
N VAL A 357 20.28 10.18 -16.67
CA VAL A 357 20.22 10.35 -18.14
C VAL A 357 18.75 10.58 -18.52
N ASP A 358 18.49 11.56 -19.36
CA ASP A 358 17.14 11.78 -19.91
C ASP A 358 16.77 10.62 -20.84
N GLY A 359 15.60 10.01 -20.65
CA GLY A 359 15.11 8.90 -21.46
C GLY A 359 15.10 9.19 -22.97
N ALA A 360 14.89 10.44 -23.38
CA ALA A 360 14.90 10.85 -24.78
C ALA A 360 16.29 10.75 -25.44
N ILE A 361 17.37 10.75 -24.65
CA ILE A 361 18.75 10.74 -25.18
C ILE A 361 19.55 9.48 -24.81
N ILE A 362 19.01 8.57 -23.99
CA ILE A 362 19.70 7.35 -23.54
C ILE A 362 20.33 6.60 -24.73
N SER A 363 19.52 6.22 -25.72
CA SER A 363 19.99 5.46 -26.88
C SER A 363 21.04 6.21 -27.71
N LYS A 364 20.87 7.53 -27.87
CA LYS A 364 21.86 8.39 -28.58
C LYS A 364 23.16 8.51 -27.80
N THR A 365 23.09 8.69 -26.49
CA THR A 365 24.26 8.76 -25.61
C THR A 365 24.99 7.44 -25.61
N TRP A 366 24.28 6.32 -25.46
CA TRP A 366 24.86 4.98 -25.47
C TRP A 366 25.62 4.65 -26.77
N SER A 367 25.18 5.16 -27.92
CA SER A 367 25.82 4.93 -29.22
C SER A 367 27.20 5.61 -29.37
N ILE A 368 27.57 6.52 -28.46
CA ILE A 368 28.82 7.25 -28.50
C ILE A 368 29.87 6.45 -27.74
N THR A 369 30.83 5.88 -28.47
CA THR A 369 31.93 5.05 -27.95
C THR A 369 33.18 5.84 -27.63
N GLU A 370 33.39 6.98 -28.28
CA GLU A 370 34.50 7.88 -28.01
C GLU A 370 34.35 8.61 -26.67
N PRO A 371 35.46 8.89 -25.96
CA PRO A 371 35.48 9.60 -24.70
C PRO A 371 35.28 11.11 -24.91
N VAL A 372 34.06 11.54 -25.19
CA VAL A 372 33.67 12.95 -25.42
C VAL A 372 32.86 13.56 -24.28
N PHE A 373 32.64 12.84 -23.20
CA PHE A 373 31.91 13.35 -22.04
C PHE A 373 32.85 13.46 -20.84
N ALA A 374 32.68 14.51 -20.06
CA ALA A 374 33.26 14.70 -18.75
C ALA A 374 32.36 14.07 -17.72
N PHE A 375 32.88 13.26 -16.82
CA PHE A 375 32.16 12.53 -15.77
C PHE A 375 32.86 12.70 -14.41
N ASN A 376 32.09 12.96 -13.38
CA ASN A 376 32.55 13.04 -12.00
C ASN A 376 31.96 11.89 -11.18
N ASP A 377 32.80 10.95 -10.76
CA ASP A 377 32.36 9.75 -10.02
C ASP A 377 31.92 10.05 -8.59
N THR A 378 32.31 11.20 -8.03
CA THR A 378 31.97 11.58 -6.66
C THR A 378 30.49 11.97 -6.51
N ASN A 379 29.92 12.66 -7.50
CA ASN A 379 28.56 13.19 -7.47
C ASN A 379 27.67 12.65 -8.61
N GLY A 380 28.21 11.92 -9.57
CA GLY A 380 27.49 11.37 -10.72
C GLY A 380 27.15 12.38 -11.82
N ASP A 381 27.67 13.59 -11.73
CA ASP A 381 27.47 14.62 -12.74
C ASP A 381 28.27 14.36 -14.01
N TRP A 382 27.68 14.71 -15.15
CA TRP A 382 28.33 14.57 -16.46
C TRP A 382 27.85 15.62 -17.48
N TYR A 383 28.68 15.89 -18.43
CA TYR A 383 28.32 16.78 -19.56
C TYR A 383 29.17 16.43 -20.78
N LYS A 384 28.67 16.82 -21.96
CA LYS A 384 29.44 16.70 -23.20
C LYS A 384 30.51 17.82 -23.25
N VAL A 385 31.77 17.44 -23.52
CA VAL A 385 32.87 18.40 -23.66
C VAL A 385 32.76 19.11 -25.01
N THR A 386 32.84 20.44 -25.00
CA THR A 386 32.82 21.33 -26.17
C THR A 386 33.81 22.47 -25.96
N ASP A 387 34.09 23.26 -27.01
CA ASP A 387 34.93 24.44 -26.86
C ASP A 387 34.39 25.45 -25.85
N GLU A 388 33.07 25.56 -25.73
CA GLU A 388 32.40 26.45 -24.78
C GLU A 388 32.35 25.87 -23.36
N LYS A 389 32.42 24.54 -23.22
CA LYS A 389 32.41 23.81 -21.94
C LYS A 389 33.54 22.76 -21.91
N PRO A 390 34.79 23.21 -21.67
CA PRO A 390 35.96 22.29 -21.62
C PRO A 390 35.91 21.37 -20.40
N LEU A 391 36.87 20.42 -20.40
CA LEU A 391 37.03 19.52 -19.24
C LEU A 391 37.41 20.32 -17.98
N GLN A 392 36.70 20.10 -16.93
CA GLN A 392 36.93 20.75 -15.62
C GLN A 392 37.69 19.82 -14.66
N ASP A 393 38.35 20.40 -13.67
CA ASP A 393 39.07 19.65 -12.62
C ASP A 393 38.10 18.75 -11.85
N GLY A 394 38.54 17.53 -11.54
CA GLY A 394 37.73 16.52 -10.86
C GLY A 394 36.77 15.74 -11.79
N TYR A 395 36.85 15.95 -13.09
CA TYR A 395 36.14 15.17 -14.11
C TYR A 395 37.09 14.36 -14.98
N GLU A 396 36.68 13.16 -15.34
CA GLU A 396 37.37 12.28 -16.25
C GLU A 396 36.66 12.18 -17.60
N MET A 397 37.41 11.99 -18.68
CA MET A 397 36.85 11.78 -20.00
C MET A 397 36.34 10.36 -20.14
N VAL A 398 35.04 10.23 -20.45
CA VAL A 398 34.36 8.93 -20.64
C VAL A 398 33.56 8.89 -21.92
N SER A 399 33.22 7.69 -22.37
CA SER A 399 32.27 7.49 -23.48
C SER A 399 30.82 7.64 -23.02
N GLY A 400 29.89 7.94 -23.93
CA GLY A 400 28.47 7.94 -23.62
C GLY A 400 27.97 6.54 -23.23
N LYS A 401 28.57 5.50 -23.81
CA LYS A 401 28.31 4.12 -23.40
C LYS A 401 28.56 3.91 -21.90
N TYR A 402 29.70 4.37 -21.38
CA TYR A 402 30.01 4.30 -19.94
C TYR A 402 28.97 4.99 -19.06
N ILE A 403 28.52 6.17 -19.46
CA ILE A 403 27.50 6.93 -18.71
C ILE A 403 26.19 6.13 -18.61
N VAL A 404 25.71 5.53 -19.72
CA VAL A 404 24.47 4.75 -19.73
C VAL A 404 24.65 3.42 -18.96
N GLU A 405 25.83 2.81 -19.00
CA GLU A 405 26.13 1.65 -18.16
C GLU A 405 26.05 1.98 -16.67
N ARG A 406 26.63 3.11 -16.25
CA ARG A 406 26.54 3.58 -14.86
C ARG A 406 25.08 3.91 -14.48
N TYR A 407 24.33 4.53 -15.37
CA TYR A 407 22.91 4.81 -15.16
C TYR A 407 22.12 3.51 -14.93
N LEU A 408 22.30 2.48 -15.76
CA LEU A 408 21.62 1.19 -15.63
C LEU A 408 22.02 0.45 -14.34
N LEU A 409 23.31 0.47 -13.96
CA LEU A 409 23.76 -0.09 -12.68
C LEU A 409 23.14 0.61 -11.49
N ASP A 410 22.99 1.94 -11.56
CA ASP A 410 22.33 2.71 -10.52
C ASP A 410 20.82 2.39 -10.44
N ASP A 411 20.14 2.20 -11.58
CA ASP A 411 18.72 1.81 -11.62
C ASP A 411 18.50 0.44 -10.97
N ILE A 412 19.28 -0.57 -11.31
CA ILE A 412 19.14 -1.91 -10.68
C ILE A 412 19.54 -1.91 -9.20
N TRP A 413 20.53 -1.10 -8.80
CA TRP A 413 20.89 -0.94 -7.39
C TRP A 413 19.74 -0.27 -6.60
N GLU A 414 19.15 0.80 -7.13
CA GLU A 414 18.02 1.49 -6.55
C GLU A 414 16.77 0.59 -6.50
N ALA A 415 16.51 -0.19 -7.55
CA ALA A 415 15.43 -1.18 -7.56
C ALA A 415 15.60 -2.22 -6.44
N ASP A 416 16.84 -2.70 -6.20
CA ASP A 416 17.15 -3.62 -5.09
C ASP A 416 16.87 -2.97 -3.74
N LYS A 417 17.23 -1.69 -3.54
CA LYS A 417 16.96 -0.98 -2.27
C LYS A 417 15.48 -0.73 -2.03
N VAL A 418 14.73 -0.35 -3.06
CA VAL A 418 13.26 -0.16 -2.96
C VAL A 418 12.58 -1.48 -2.66
N GLU A 419 12.95 -2.54 -3.36
CA GLU A 419 12.41 -3.88 -3.20
C GLU A 419 12.67 -4.41 -1.80
N LEU A 420 13.91 -4.36 -1.33
CA LEU A 420 14.32 -4.77 0.01
C LEU A 420 13.51 -4.00 1.07
N THR A 421 13.43 -2.68 0.97
CA THR A 421 12.77 -1.83 1.97
C THR A 421 11.27 -2.12 2.07
N LEU A 422 10.59 -2.25 0.94
CA LEU A 422 9.12 -2.37 0.92
C LEU A 422 8.63 -3.80 1.13
N HIS A 423 9.38 -4.80 0.68
CA HIS A 423 9.01 -6.21 0.84
C HIS A 423 9.53 -6.86 2.13
N GLU A 424 10.39 -6.21 2.90
CA GLU A 424 10.82 -6.70 4.23
C GLU A 424 9.60 -7.02 5.12
N THR A 425 8.61 -6.12 5.13
CA THR A 425 7.36 -6.34 5.86
C THR A 425 6.58 -7.56 5.32
N ASP A 426 6.50 -7.73 4.00
CA ASP A 426 5.78 -8.85 3.38
C ASP A 426 6.54 -10.18 3.58
N PHE A 427 7.88 -10.15 3.64
CA PHE A 427 8.71 -11.30 4.02
C PHE A 427 8.37 -11.80 5.44
N HIS A 428 8.38 -10.92 6.43
CA HIS A 428 8.02 -11.30 7.80
C HIS A 428 6.56 -11.77 7.93
N LEU A 429 5.62 -11.16 7.21
CA LEU A 429 4.24 -11.66 7.14
C LEU A 429 4.17 -13.07 6.57
N THR A 430 4.97 -13.38 5.56
CA THR A 430 4.99 -14.71 4.93
C THR A 430 5.45 -15.79 5.90
N LYS A 431 6.35 -15.46 6.83
CA LYS A 431 6.82 -16.40 7.87
C LYS A 431 5.71 -16.90 8.78
N ILE A 432 4.65 -16.15 8.97
CA ILE A 432 3.55 -16.48 9.89
C ILE A 432 2.26 -16.90 9.17
N MET A 433 2.24 -16.88 7.83
CA MET A 433 1.04 -17.16 7.06
C MET A 433 1.15 -18.46 6.24
N PRO A 434 0.07 -19.24 6.10
CA PRO A 434 0.05 -20.44 5.27
C PRO A 434 -0.14 -20.10 3.77
N THR A 435 0.77 -19.33 3.19
CA THR A 435 0.70 -18.92 1.79
C THR A 435 2.09 -18.56 1.25
N THR A 436 2.21 -18.35 -0.07
CA THR A 436 3.48 -18.03 -0.74
C THR A 436 3.83 -16.55 -0.62
N PHE A 437 5.10 -16.21 -0.74
CA PHE A 437 5.59 -14.82 -0.71
C PHE A 437 4.91 -13.96 -1.79
N HIS A 438 4.90 -14.40 -3.04
CA HIS A 438 4.19 -13.71 -4.12
C HIS A 438 2.71 -13.43 -3.78
N ARG A 439 2.04 -14.35 -3.06
CA ARG A 439 0.65 -14.16 -2.67
C ARG A 439 0.51 -13.09 -1.59
N VAL A 440 1.43 -13.02 -0.63
CA VAL A 440 1.46 -11.96 0.40
C VAL A 440 1.67 -10.59 -0.22
N THR A 441 2.56 -10.48 -1.22
CA THR A 441 2.83 -9.20 -1.88
C THR A 441 1.65 -8.68 -2.71
N THR A 442 0.65 -9.52 -3.02
CA THR A 442 -0.48 -9.15 -3.91
C THR A 442 -1.85 -9.16 -3.27
N MET A 443 -2.04 -9.84 -2.12
CA MET A 443 -3.35 -9.96 -1.48
C MET A 443 -3.68 -8.79 -0.55
N GLY A 444 -4.99 -8.56 -0.36
CA GLY A 444 -5.49 -7.59 0.63
C GLY A 444 -5.51 -8.16 2.05
N THR A 445 -5.54 -7.26 3.02
CA THR A 445 -5.47 -7.57 4.46
C THR A 445 -6.61 -8.45 4.97
N ALA A 446 -7.84 -8.26 4.48
CA ALA A 446 -8.96 -9.14 4.82
C ALA A 446 -8.75 -10.60 4.35
N THR A 447 -7.99 -10.81 3.26
CA THR A 447 -7.60 -12.14 2.81
C THR A 447 -6.53 -12.75 3.72
N GLN A 448 -5.64 -11.93 4.28
CA GLN A 448 -4.65 -12.38 5.27
C GLN A 448 -5.34 -12.99 6.49
N TRP A 449 -6.25 -12.23 7.12
CA TRP A 449 -7.01 -12.73 8.26
C TRP A 449 -7.91 -13.93 7.91
N LYS A 450 -8.48 -13.95 6.70
CA LYS A 450 -9.20 -15.13 6.20
C LYS A 450 -8.33 -16.38 6.21
N LEU A 451 -7.10 -16.32 5.73
CA LEU A 451 -6.18 -17.45 5.71
C LEU A 451 -5.79 -17.90 7.13
N ILE A 452 -5.50 -16.96 8.03
CA ILE A 452 -5.19 -17.22 9.43
C ILE A 452 -6.37 -17.98 10.08
N MET A 453 -7.57 -17.44 9.99
CA MET A 453 -8.74 -18.03 10.62
C MET A 453 -9.17 -19.36 9.98
N LEU A 454 -9.00 -19.54 8.67
CA LEU A 454 -9.26 -20.81 7.99
C LEU A 454 -8.25 -21.89 8.44
N ALA A 455 -6.97 -21.53 8.61
CA ALA A 455 -5.97 -22.44 9.13
C ALA A 455 -6.27 -22.86 10.57
N TRP A 456 -6.68 -21.90 11.41
CA TRP A 456 -7.12 -22.17 12.79
C TRP A 456 -8.36 -23.07 12.82
N ALA A 457 -9.36 -22.77 12.00
CA ALA A 457 -10.58 -23.57 11.88
C ALA A 457 -10.31 -25.01 11.40
N TYR A 458 -9.36 -25.18 10.47
CA TYR A 458 -8.93 -26.51 10.00
C TYR A 458 -8.32 -27.33 11.14
N GLN A 459 -7.39 -26.76 11.90
CA GLN A 459 -6.70 -27.45 13.00
C GLN A 459 -7.65 -27.85 14.13
N ASN A 460 -8.66 -27.02 14.40
CA ASN A 460 -9.60 -27.22 15.50
C ASN A 460 -10.96 -27.80 15.11
N ASN A 461 -11.10 -28.28 13.87
CA ASN A 461 -12.34 -28.82 13.31
C ASN A 461 -13.56 -27.89 13.43
N LEU A 462 -13.36 -26.59 13.25
CA LEU A 462 -14.42 -25.59 13.36
C LEU A 462 -15.13 -25.37 12.03
N ALA A 463 -16.43 -25.13 12.10
CA ALA A 463 -17.22 -24.67 10.96
C ALA A 463 -16.79 -23.25 10.56
N VAL A 464 -16.86 -22.95 9.27
CA VAL A 464 -16.53 -21.62 8.74
C VAL A 464 -17.84 -20.88 8.48
N PRO A 465 -17.99 -19.62 9.00
CA PRO A 465 -19.20 -18.86 8.79
C PRO A 465 -19.49 -18.58 7.32
N SER A 466 -20.76 -18.45 6.97
CA SER A 466 -21.14 -18.05 5.61
C SER A 466 -20.71 -16.59 5.34
N LEU A 467 -20.23 -16.33 4.13
CA LEU A 467 -19.99 -14.96 3.67
C LEU A 467 -21.32 -14.20 3.55
N SER A 468 -21.29 -12.89 3.74
CA SER A 468 -22.46 -12.01 3.59
C SER A 468 -22.07 -10.77 2.78
N LYS A 469 -23.08 -10.03 2.30
CA LYS A 469 -22.82 -8.81 1.52
C LYS A 469 -22.17 -7.74 2.38
N ASN A 470 -21.21 -7.03 1.82
CA ASN A 470 -20.68 -5.82 2.43
C ASN A 470 -21.80 -4.76 2.50
N LYS A 471 -21.89 -4.07 3.63
CA LYS A 471 -22.78 -2.94 3.83
C LYS A 471 -21.95 -1.79 4.39
N LYS A 472 -22.35 -0.56 4.07
CA LYS A 472 -21.77 0.62 4.71
C LYS A 472 -22.13 0.62 6.20
N TYR A 473 -21.21 1.06 7.04
CA TYR A 473 -21.39 1.31 8.46
C TYR A 473 -20.69 2.61 8.84
N THR A 474 -21.06 3.19 9.99
CA THR A 474 -20.47 4.46 10.43
C THR A 474 -19.01 4.27 10.83
N GLY A 475 -18.10 4.91 10.10
CA GLY A 475 -16.66 4.83 10.29
C GLY A 475 -16.11 5.60 11.49
N GLY A 476 -14.83 5.91 11.48
CA GLY A 476 -14.13 6.74 12.46
C GLY A 476 -14.60 8.19 12.45
N LEU A 477 -14.19 8.96 13.44
CA LEU A 477 -14.38 10.41 13.49
C LEU A 477 -13.11 11.07 12.93
N SER A 478 -13.27 11.80 11.83
CA SER A 478 -12.32 12.83 11.41
C SER A 478 -13.04 14.18 11.52
N ARG A 479 -12.42 15.14 12.16
CA ARG A 479 -13.05 16.45 12.39
C ARG A 479 -12.03 17.56 12.39
N LEU A 480 -12.21 18.51 11.51
CA LEU A 480 -11.49 19.76 11.55
C LEU A 480 -12.19 20.71 12.54
N LEU A 481 -11.50 21.06 13.63
CA LEU A 481 -12.06 21.90 14.69
C LEU A 481 -11.65 23.35 14.55
N VAL A 482 -10.48 23.61 13.97
CA VAL A 482 -9.94 24.95 13.77
C VAL A 482 -9.19 24.99 12.46
N THR A 483 -9.44 25.99 11.63
CA THR A 483 -8.73 26.26 10.37
C THR A 483 -7.75 27.40 10.56
N GLY A 484 -6.64 27.40 9.83
CA GLY A 484 -5.62 28.46 9.81
C GLY A 484 -4.24 27.95 10.21
N PHE A 485 -3.30 28.89 10.34
CA PHE A 485 -1.93 28.61 10.76
C PHE A 485 -1.83 28.64 12.28
N MET A 486 -1.19 27.66 12.85
CA MET A 486 -1.07 27.47 14.29
C MET A 486 0.37 27.26 14.70
N GLN A 487 0.76 27.87 15.84
CA GLN A 487 2.08 27.70 16.46
C GLN A 487 1.99 26.69 17.61
N ASN A 488 3.15 26.13 17.98
CA ASN A 488 3.30 25.23 19.14
C ASN A 488 2.34 24.04 19.10
N ILE A 489 2.31 23.36 17.97
CA ILE A 489 1.42 22.22 17.76
C ILE A 489 1.95 21.00 18.53
N CYS A 490 1.07 20.40 19.33
CA CYS A 490 1.30 19.13 19.99
C CYS A 490 0.39 18.06 19.38
N LYS A 491 0.94 16.91 19.00
CA LYS A 491 0.19 15.76 18.51
C LYS A 491 -0.05 14.79 19.66
N ALA A 492 -1.31 14.60 20.03
CA ALA A 492 -1.75 13.53 20.91
C ALA A 492 -2.39 12.42 20.08
N ASP A 493 -2.00 11.15 20.31
CA ASP A 493 -2.48 9.99 19.55
C ASP A 493 -2.73 8.80 20.47
N TYR A 494 -3.77 8.03 20.19
CA TYR A 494 -4.03 6.77 20.87
C TYR A 494 -3.17 5.66 20.26
N ALA A 495 -2.42 4.97 21.08
CA ALA A 495 -1.64 3.82 20.62
C ALA A 495 -2.57 2.67 20.16
N ALA A 496 -2.54 2.35 18.86
CA ALA A 496 -3.35 1.28 18.27
C ALA A 496 -4.85 1.35 18.65
N LEU A 497 -5.50 2.51 18.41
CA LEU A 497 -6.86 2.83 18.89
C LEU A 497 -7.87 1.67 18.71
N TYR A 498 -8.06 1.17 17.49
CA TYR A 498 -9.06 0.13 17.24
C TYR A 498 -8.69 -1.24 17.84
N PRO A 499 -7.47 -1.77 17.65
CA PRO A 499 -7.04 -3.00 18.30
C PRO A 499 -7.18 -2.95 19.83
N THR A 500 -6.74 -1.85 20.45
CA THR A 500 -6.87 -1.66 21.90
C THR A 500 -8.33 -1.58 22.35
N THR A 501 -9.18 -0.93 21.54
CA THR A 501 -10.63 -0.87 21.79
C THR A 501 -11.24 -2.28 21.75
N GLU A 502 -10.94 -3.08 20.73
CA GLU A 502 -11.46 -4.45 20.62
C GLU A 502 -11.06 -5.31 21.82
N ILE A 503 -9.81 -5.23 22.24
CA ILE A 503 -9.31 -5.96 23.43
C ILE A 503 -9.99 -5.49 24.72
N THR A 504 -10.07 -4.15 24.93
CA THR A 504 -10.57 -3.57 26.18
C THR A 504 -12.05 -3.85 26.40
N TRP A 505 -12.85 -3.81 25.35
CA TRP A 505 -14.31 -4.02 25.41
C TRP A 505 -14.73 -5.40 24.92
N ASN A 506 -13.78 -6.31 24.71
CA ASN A 506 -13.99 -7.68 24.22
C ASN A 506 -14.90 -7.70 22.99
N ILE A 507 -14.50 -6.95 21.94
CA ILE A 507 -15.28 -6.85 20.72
C ILE A 507 -14.80 -7.88 19.73
N GLU A 508 -15.57 -8.92 19.55
CA GLU A 508 -15.31 -10.02 18.63
C GLU A 508 -16.59 -10.48 17.94
N PRO A 509 -16.50 -11.19 16.82
CA PRO A 509 -17.67 -11.74 16.15
C PRO A 509 -18.32 -12.86 16.96
N ASP A 510 -19.64 -12.88 17.06
CA ASP A 510 -20.40 -13.99 17.67
C ASP A 510 -20.17 -15.35 16.97
N THR A 511 -19.53 -15.34 15.81
CA THR A 511 -19.16 -16.53 15.04
C THR A 511 -17.78 -17.11 15.42
N ASP A 512 -17.02 -16.46 16.28
CA ASP A 512 -15.76 -16.97 16.81
C ASP A 512 -16.02 -17.81 18.09
N ILE A 513 -16.45 -19.05 17.90
CA ILE A 513 -16.85 -19.94 19.00
C ILE A 513 -15.71 -20.39 19.93
N MET A 514 -14.45 -20.16 19.53
CA MET A 514 -13.27 -20.39 20.39
C MET A 514 -12.76 -19.11 21.04
N HIS A 515 -13.35 -17.96 20.72
CA HIS A 515 -12.89 -16.66 21.21
C HIS A 515 -11.41 -16.41 20.96
N VAL A 516 -10.90 -16.81 19.75
CA VAL A 516 -9.47 -16.77 19.44
C VAL A 516 -9.01 -15.41 18.91
N MET A 517 -9.91 -14.62 18.31
CA MET A 517 -9.52 -13.37 17.66
C MET A 517 -8.94 -12.36 18.65
N ILE A 518 -9.50 -12.23 19.85
CA ILE A 518 -8.98 -11.33 20.89
C ILE A 518 -7.63 -11.81 21.44
N PRO A 519 -7.43 -13.08 21.83
CA PRO A 519 -6.10 -13.60 22.19
C PRO A 519 -5.06 -13.40 21.09
N MET A 520 -5.39 -13.68 19.82
CA MET A 520 -4.47 -13.44 18.69
C MET A 520 -4.10 -11.95 18.57
N LEU A 521 -5.08 -11.05 18.74
CA LEU A 521 -4.84 -9.62 18.68
C LEU A 521 -3.96 -9.13 19.83
N LYS A 522 -4.18 -9.64 21.04
CA LYS A 522 -3.30 -9.37 22.21
C LYS A 522 -1.88 -9.81 21.92
N TYR A 523 -1.70 -11.03 21.43
CA TYR A 523 -0.40 -11.57 21.05
C TYR A 523 0.30 -10.69 20.02
N VAL A 524 -0.40 -10.32 18.95
CA VAL A 524 0.12 -9.42 17.89
C VAL A 524 0.57 -8.07 18.46
N LEU A 525 -0.20 -7.47 19.38
CA LEU A 525 0.20 -6.22 20.02
C LEU A 525 1.38 -6.40 20.98
N THR A 526 1.44 -7.51 21.71
CA THR A 526 2.58 -7.85 22.58
C THR A 526 3.87 -7.99 21.76
N CYS A 527 3.83 -8.72 20.64
CA CYS A 527 4.96 -8.83 19.71
C CYS A 527 5.37 -7.44 19.18
N ARG A 528 4.40 -6.60 18.82
CA ARG A 528 4.68 -5.24 18.36
C ARG A 528 5.38 -4.39 19.42
N GLU A 529 4.90 -4.39 20.66
CA GLU A 529 5.52 -3.60 21.74
C GLU A 529 6.91 -4.14 22.10
N HIS A 530 7.12 -5.45 22.03
CA HIS A 530 8.45 -6.04 22.16
C HIS A 530 9.43 -5.49 21.11
N GLU A 531 9.05 -5.56 19.84
CA GLU A 531 9.88 -5.05 18.73
C GLU A 531 10.13 -3.54 18.84
N LYS A 532 9.12 -2.75 19.23
CA LYS A 532 9.29 -1.33 19.52
C LYS A 532 10.25 -1.04 20.66
N GLY A 533 10.26 -1.89 21.67
CA GLY A 533 11.21 -1.80 22.79
C GLY A 533 12.65 -2.03 22.33
N LEU A 534 12.87 -3.08 21.51
CA LEU A 534 14.17 -3.38 20.91
C LEU A 534 14.63 -2.27 19.95
N LYS A 535 13.72 -1.78 19.08
CA LYS A 535 13.99 -0.63 18.21
C LYS A 535 14.50 0.58 19.01
N LYS A 536 13.81 0.99 20.08
CA LYS A 536 14.23 2.14 20.90
C LYS A 536 15.59 1.92 21.57
N LYS A 537 15.88 0.68 21.97
CA LYS A 537 17.18 0.32 22.56
C LYS A 537 18.29 0.48 21.54
N THR A 538 18.15 -0.12 20.36
CA THR A 538 19.15 -0.05 19.29
C THR A 538 19.30 1.37 18.73
N GLU A 539 18.23 2.16 18.65
CA GLU A 539 18.25 3.58 18.26
C GLU A 539 19.14 4.39 19.20
N LYS A 540 18.93 4.24 20.52
CA LYS A 540 19.75 4.92 21.54
C LYS A 540 21.22 4.48 21.52
N GLU A 541 21.48 3.19 21.27
CA GLU A 541 22.83 2.67 21.12
C GLU A 541 23.53 3.26 19.89
N ALA A 542 22.84 3.30 18.74
CA ALA A 542 23.35 3.92 17.51
C ALA A 542 23.62 5.43 17.66
N GLU A 543 22.77 6.14 18.40
CA GLU A 543 22.93 7.55 18.72
C GLU A 543 24.14 7.78 19.64
N ASN A 544 24.34 6.95 20.66
CA ASN A 544 25.51 7.02 21.51
C ASN A 544 26.83 6.81 20.73
N LEU A 545 26.87 5.85 19.81
CA LEU A 545 28.02 5.61 18.95
C LEU A 545 28.24 6.79 17.98
N TYR A 546 27.17 7.40 17.49
CA TYR A 546 27.27 8.61 16.67
C TYR A 546 27.94 9.76 17.43
N HIS A 547 27.52 10.03 18.67
CA HIS A 547 28.14 11.06 19.51
C HIS A 547 29.59 10.75 19.92
N GLN A 548 30.00 9.48 19.91
CA GLN A 548 31.42 9.12 20.06
C GLN A 548 32.20 9.48 18.80
N LEU A 549 31.66 9.11 17.62
CA LEU A 549 32.28 9.39 16.31
C LEU A 549 32.45 10.91 16.06
N GLU A 550 31.48 11.75 16.47
CA GLU A 550 31.57 13.21 16.35
C GLU A 550 32.78 13.82 17.07
N LYS A 551 33.32 13.11 18.06
CA LYS A 551 34.48 13.58 18.88
C LYS A 551 35.81 12.99 18.41
N MET A 552 35.81 12.17 17.36
CA MET A 552 36.98 11.45 16.89
C MET A 552 37.43 11.97 15.52
N LEU A 553 38.72 11.79 15.22
CA LEU A 553 39.27 12.05 13.88
C LEU A 553 38.93 10.87 12.95
N VAL A 554 38.45 11.19 11.75
CA VAL A 554 37.94 10.20 10.76
C VAL A 554 38.99 9.17 10.32
N GLU A 555 40.27 9.51 10.39
CA GLU A 555 41.38 8.67 9.89
C GLU A 555 41.94 7.69 10.94
N THR A 556 41.33 7.60 12.14
CA THR A 556 41.82 6.70 13.19
C THR A 556 41.27 5.27 13.05
N PRO A 557 42.06 4.23 13.41
CA PRO A 557 41.56 2.87 13.43
C PRO A 557 40.36 2.67 14.34
N GLU A 558 40.33 3.38 15.48
CA GLU A 558 39.23 3.35 16.43
C GLU A 558 37.94 3.91 15.81
N TYR A 559 38.04 4.98 15.01
CA TYR A 559 36.88 5.53 14.27
C TYR A 559 36.28 4.47 13.34
N ALA A 560 37.12 3.72 12.61
CA ALA A 560 36.66 2.67 11.70
C ALA A 560 35.91 1.56 12.46
N VAL A 561 36.42 1.14 13.61
CA VAL A 561 35.77 0.11 14.46
C VAL A 561 34.40 0.59 14.96
N ILE A 562 34.32 1.78 15.57
CA ILE A 562 33.08 2.34 16.09
C ILE A 562 32.08 2.61 14.95
N SER A 563 32.55 3.07 13.80
CA SER A 563 31.72 3.26 12.61
C SER A 563 31.11 1.94 12.11
N ASP A 564 31.88 0.86 12.11
CA ASP A 564 31.39 -0.48 11.74
C ASP A 564 30.39 -1.03 12.77
N ASP A 565 30.69 -0.87 14.04
CA ASP A 565 29.75 -1.28 15.11
C ASP A 565 28.44 -0.48 15.03
N ARG A 566 28.50 0.83 14.75
CA ARG A 566 27.31 1.63 14.52
C ARG A 566 26.50 1.13 13.33
N LYS A 567 27.14 0.72 12.23
CA LYS A 567 26.44 0.11 11.09
C LYS A 567 25.70 -1.16 11.47
N LYS A 568 26.34 -2.04 12.28
CA LYS A 568 25.69 -3.26 12.79
C LYS A 568 24.46 -2.94 13.65
N ILE A 569 24.60 -2.01 14.59
CA ILE A 569 23.48 -1.56 15.45
C ILE A 569 22.36 -0.92 14.63
N LEU A 570 22.68 -0.14 13.59
CA LEU A 570 21.67 0.41 12.69
C LEU A 570 20.95 -0.69 11.89
N ALA A 571 21.64 -1.75 11.48
CA ALA A 571 20.99 -2.90 10.84
C ALA A 571 19.98 -3.59 11.78
N GLU A 572 20.36 -3.79 13.05
CA GLU A 572 19.43 -4.32 14.08
C GLU A 572 18.26 -3.34 14.34
N PHE A 573 18.50 -2.04 14.37
CA PHE A 573 17.43 -1.03 14.47
C PHE A 573 16.41 -1.17 13.33
N PHE A 574 16.86 -1.25 12.09
CA PHE A 574 15.96 -1.42 10.94
C PHE A 574 15.23 -2.76 10.96
N LYS A 575 15.87 -3.83 11.38
CA LYS A 575 15.23 -5.14 11.58
C LYS A 575 14.06 -5.04 12.55
N HIS A 576 14.25 -4.43 13.71
CA HIS A 576 13.19 -4.25 14.69
C HIS A 576 12.11 -3.25 14.26
N ASP A 577 12.49 -2.20 13.53
CA ASP A 577 11.52 -1.27 12.96
C ASP A 577 10.59 -1.97 11.94
N ASN A 578 11.15 -2.75 11.05
CA ASN A 578 10.39 -3.53 10.09
C ASN A 578 9.50 -4.57 10.76
N ALA A 579 10.02 -5.31 11.75
CA ALA A 579 9.26 -6.30 12.49
C ALA A 579 8.05 -5.67 13.21
N GLN A 580 8.21 -4.51 13.89
CA GLN A 580 7.08 -3.85 14.53
C GLN A 580 6.03 -3.35 13.52
N LEU A 581 6.44 -2.97 12.29
CA LEU A 581 5.52 -2.57 11.24
C LEU A 581 4.65 -3.75 10.75
N VAL A 582 5.21 -4.96 10.69
CA VAL A 582 4.45 -6.20 10.39
C VAL A 582 3.30 -6.37 11.39
N TRP A 583 3.63 -6.36 12.67
CA TRP A 583 2.65 -6.53 13.74
C TRP A 583 1.63 -5.40 13.76
N LYS A 584 2.05 -4.15 13.51
CA LYS A 584 1.14 -3.00 13.35
C LYS A 584 0.16 -3.21 12.20
N LYS A 585 0.66 -3.66 11.04
CA LYS A 585 -0.17 -3.91 9.85
C LYS A 585 -1.19 -5.03 10.11
N LEU A 586 -0.75 -6.12 10.76
CA LEU A 586 -1.62 -7.24 11.10
C LEU A 586 -2.69 -6.85 12.13
N ALA A 587 -2.34 -6.13 13.20
CA ALA A 587 -3.28 -5.66 14.20
C ALA A 587 -4.35 -4.73 13.60
N ASN A 588 -3.94 -3.72 12.85
CA ASN A 588 -4.90 -2.77 12.24
C ASN A 588 -5.78 -3.44 11.18
N SER A 589 -5.28 -4.46 10.49
CA SER A 589 -6.03 -5.16 9.44
C SER A 589 -7.12 -6.08 9.99
N GLN A 590 -7.07 -6.47 11.25
CA GLN A 590 -8.14 -7.26 11.88
C GLN A 590 -9.44 -6.46 11.90
N PHE A 591 -9.42 -5.24 12.44
CA PHE A 591 -10.56 -4.33 12.42
C PHE A 591 -11.13 -4.16 11.00
N GLY A 592 -10.26 -3.85 10.02
CA GLY A 592 -10.67 -3.73 8.62
C GLY A 592 -11.31 -5.00 8.06
N SER A 593 -10.89 -6.17 8.54
CA SER A 593 -11.46 -7.47 8.16
C SER A 593 -12.87 -7.68 8.71
N LEU A 594 -13.15 -7.23 9.93
CA LEU A 594 -14.51 -7.26 10.51
C LEU A 594 -15.50 -6.49 9.63
N GLY A 595 -15.07 -5.38 9.02
CA GLY A 595 -15.87 -4.58 8.09
C GLY A 595 -16.08 -5.20 6.70
N CYS A 596 -15.45 -6.35 6.40
CA CYS A 596 -15.46 -6.98 5.07
C CYS A 596 -16.11 -8.38 5.05
N PRO A 597 -17.38 -8.57 5.46
CA PRO A 597 -18.02 -9.89 5.54
C PRO A 597 -18.20 -10.59 4.19
N GLY A 598 -18.03 -9.89 3.07
CA GLY A 598 -18.02 -10.48 1.73
C GLY A 598 -16.71 -11.18 1.36
N VAL A 599 -15.63 -10.95 2.12
CA VAL A 599 -14.31 -11.56 1.90
C VAL A 599 -13.90 -12.41 3.11
N PHE A 600 -14.11 -11.90 4.30
CA PHE A 600 -13.75 -12.50 5.57
C PHE A 600 -14.97 -13.17 6.21
N PRO A 601 -15.01 -14.51 6.35
CA PRO A 601 -16.18 -15.23 6.87
C PRO A 601 -16.60 -14.79 8.27
N TRP A 602 -15.65 -14.50 9.16
CA TRP A 602 -15.91 -13.97 10.50
C TRP A 602 -16.17 -12.45 10.52
N GLY A 603 -16.29 -11.82 9.34
CA GLY A 603 -16.64 -10.41 9.22
C GLY A 603 -17.97 -10.11 9.92
N ASP A 604 -17.97 -9.11 10.80
CA ASP A 604 -19.13 -8.69 11.59
C ASP A 604 -19.23 -7.17 11.62
N LEU A 605 -20.23 -6.66 10.90
CA LEU A 605 -20.45 -5.20 10.81
C LEU A 605 -20.86 -4.58 12.16
N LYS A 606 -21.53 -5.35 13.04
CA LYS A 606 -21.89 -4.85 14.39
C LYS A 606 -20.64 -4.69 15.25
N ALA A 607 -19.72 -5.66 15.20
CA ALA A 607 -18.44 -5.57 15.89
C ALA A 607 -17.61 -4.40 15.34
N ALA A 608 -17.52 -4.24 14.02
CA ALA A 608 -16.81 -3.13 13.39
C ALA A 608 -17.43 -1.76 13.77
N GLU A 609 -18.75 -1.64 13.76
CA GLU A 609 -19.46 -0.41 14.14
C GLU A 609 -19.29 -0.10 15.64
N LYS A 610 -19.33 -1.11 16.50
CA LYS A 610 -19.07 -0.96 17.94
C LYS A 610 -17.66 -0.43 18.19
N THR A 611 -16.64 -0.97 17.50
CA THR A 611 -15.25 -0.52 17.59
C THR A 611 -15.13 0.95 17.19
N THR A 612 -15.70 1.34 16.04
CA THR A 612 -15.64 2.75 15.59
C THR A 612 -16.47 3.68 16.48
N CYS A 613 -17.60 3.23 17.01
CA CYS A 613 -18.42 4.01 17.94
C CYS A 613 -17.64 4.36 19.21
N ILE A 614 -16.97 3.38 19.80
CA ILE A 614 -16.12 3.59 20.99
C ILE A 614 -14.91 4.46 20.62
N GLY A 615 -14.28 4.24 19.46
CA GLY A 615 -13.20 5.08 18.96
C GLY A 615 -13.61 6.55 18.83
N ARG A 616 -14.78 6.82 18.26
CA ARG A 616 -15.36 8.19 18.20
C ARG A 616 -15.59 8.77 19.60
N MET A 617 -16.08 7.98 20.54
CA MET A 617 -16.27 8.39 21.92
C MET A 617 -14.95 8.76 22.58
N LEU A 618 -13.92 7.90 22.47
CA LEU A 618 -12.60 8.14 23.03
C LEU A 618 -11.94 9.39 22.45
N LEU A 619 -12.06 9.60 21.14
CA LEU A 619 -11.53 10.80 20.48
C LEU A 619 -12.24 12.07 20.99
N ARG A 620 -13.56 12.03 21.18
CA ARG A 620 -14.30 13.14 21.80
C ARG A 620 -13.86 13.41 23.23
N VAL A 621 -13.67 12.37 24.04
CA VAL A 621 -13.14 12.50 25.42
C VAL A 621 -11.76 13.16 25.39
N MET A 622 -10.86 12.75 24.50
CA MET A 622 -9.55 13.39 24.37
C MET A 622 -9.66 14.86 23.98
N ILE A 623 -10.52 15.18 23.01
CA ILE A 623 -10.78 16.58 22.59
C ILE A 623 -11.30 17.42 23.77
N TYR A 624 -12.26 16.93 24.54
CA TYR A 624 -12.79 17.65 25.70
C TYR A 624 -11.75 17.78 26.80
N TYR A 625 -10.98 16.73 27.07
CA TYR A 625 -9.90 16.79 28.06
C TYR A 625 -8.84 17.82 27.68
N LEU A 626 -8.35 17.81 26.45
CA LEU A 626 -7.37 18.79 25.97
C LEU A 626 -7.91 20.21 26.09
N LYS A 627 -9.19 20.44 25.76
CA LYS A 627 -9.84 21.77 25.96
C LYS A 627 -9.87 22.17 27.42
N SER A 628 -10.19 21.24 28.34
CA SER A 628 -10.30 21.53 29.79
C SER A 628 -8.95 21.95 30.42
N ILE A 629 -7.82 21.50 29.86
CA ILE A 629 -6.48 21.87 30.32
C ILE A 629 -5.84 22.99 29.48
N GLY A 630 -6.65 23.70 28.67
CA GLY A 630 -6.23 24.91 27.97
C GLY A 630 -5.66 24.71 26.58
N TYR A 631 -5.61 23.49 26.05
CA TYR A 631 -5.22 23.25 24.65
C TYR A 631 -6.38 23.55 23.70
N ILE A 632 -6.05 23.97 22.49
CA ILE A 632 -7.01 24.14 21.39
C ILE A 632 -6.83 22.95 20.46
N PRO A 633 -7.73 21.94 20.47
CA PRO A 633 -7.64 20.82 19.56
C PRO A 633 -7.84 21.26 18.11
N ILE A 634 -6.89 20.85 17.26
CA ILE A 634 -6.85 21.16 15.83
C ILE A 634 -6.78 19.83 15.09
N VAL A 635 -7.60 19.65 14.08
CA VAL A 635 -7.41 18.60 13.08
C VAL A 635 -7.29 19.33 11.75
N GLY A 636 -6.19 19.15 11.01
CA GLY A 636 -5.92 19.89 9.78
C GLY A 636 -5.89 19.01 8.57
N ASP A 637 -6.46 19.53 7.47
CA ASP A 637 -6.33 18.96 6.14
C ASP A 637 -5.67 19.97 5.18
N SER A 638 -5.09 19.50 4.08
CA SER A 638 -4.44 20.34 3.07
C SER A 638 -5.47 21.17 2.29
N VAL A 639 -5.11 22.40 1.94
CA VAL A 639 -5.93 23.32 1.15
C VAL A 639 -5.31 23.52 -0.25
N SER A 640 -6.15 23.86 -1.26
CA SER A 640 -5.67 24.17 -2.60
C SER A 640 -4.87 25.49 -2.60
N PRO A 641 -3.90 25.68 -3.53
CA PRO A 641 -3.05 26.88 -3.61
C PRO A 641 -3.86 28.17 -3.83
N ASP A 642 -5.06 28.06 -4.35
CA ASP A 642 -5.97 29.16 -4.61
C ASP A 642 -6.86 29.53 -3.41
N THR A 643 -6.71 28.84 -2.28
CA THR A 643 -7.50 29.11 -1.07
C THR A 643 -7.28 30.55 -0.61
N PRO A 644 -8.32 31.42 -0.61
CA PRO A 644 -8.19 32.79 -0.21
C PRO A 644 -8.06 32.88 1.31
N LEU A 645 -7.10 33.69 1.75
CA LEU A 645 -6.86 33.98 3.17
C LEU A 645 -7.10 35.46 3.43
N PHE A 646 -7.76 35.79 4.53
CA PHE A 646 -7.68 37.14 5.04
C PHE A 646 -6.33 37.31 5.72
N ILE A 647 -5.57 38.27 5.23
CA ILE A 647 -4.27 38.60 5.79
C ILE A 647 -4.30 40.02 6.35
N LYS A 648 -3.49 40.25 7.37
CA LYS A 648 -3.23 41.57 7.94
C LYS A 648 -1.73 41.83 7.92
N TYR A 649 -1.32 42.94 7.32
CA TYR A 649 0.06 43.32 7.28
C TYR A 649 0.49 43.79 8.68
N ASN A 650 1.59 43.24 9.22
CA ASN A 650 2.09 43.57 10.55
C ASN A 650 2.55 45.01 10.65
N THR A 651 3.11 45.57 9.56
CA THR A 651 3.65 46.93 9.51
C THR A 651 2.57 48.01 9.38
N SER A 652 1.57 47.80 8.52
CA SER A 652 0.56 48.80 8.17
C SER A 652 -0.78 48.59 8.90
N GLY A 653 -1.01 47.40 9.42
CA GLY A 653 -2.31 46.98 9.96
C GLY A 653 -3.40 46.80 8.91
N LEU A 654 -3.09 47.04 7.61
CA LEU A 654 -4.06 46.85 6.52
C LEU A 654 -4.47 45.41 6.40
N ILE A 655 -5.74 45.17 6.05
CA ILE A 655 -6.29 43.85 5.81
C ILE A 655 -6.48 43.67 4.30
N ASP A 656 -6.05 42.52 3.79
CA ASP A 656 -6.16 42.15 2.37
C ASP A 656 -6.67 40.70 2.27
N ILE A 657 -7.09 40.30 1.09
CA ILE A 657 -7.48 38.92 0.77
C ILE A 657 -6.53 38.42 -0.31
N LYS A 658 -5.75 37.40 0.01
CA LYS A 658 -4.83 36.77 -0.95
C LYS A 658 -5.02 35.27 -1.00
N PRO A 659 -4.89 34.62 -2.17
CA PRO A 659 -4.69 33.20 -2.25
C PRO A 659 -3.44 32.79 -1.45
N ILE A 660 -3.48 31.61 -0.84
CA ILE A 660 -2.32 31.11 -0.07
C ILE A 660 -1.05 31.06 -0.92
N SER A 661 -1.18 30.81 -2.21
CA SER A 661 -0.06 30.81 -3.16
C SER A 661 0.57 32.18 -3.35
N GLU A 662 -0.15 33.31 -3.15
CA GLU A 662 0.39 34.66 -3.29
C GLU A 662 1.15 35.16 -2.06
N ILE A 663 1.01 34.49 -0.92
CA ILE A 663 1.81 34.80 0.27
C ILE A 663 3.07 33.93 0.35
N PHE A 664 3.26 32.98 -0.57
CA PHE A 664 4.45 32.16 -0.70
C PHE A 664 5.54 32.94 -1.46
N ASN A 665 6.71 33.10 -0.86
CA ASN A 665 7.82 33.84 -1.47
C ASN A 665 8.79 32.88 -2.14
N ASP A 666 8.66 32.76 -3.46
CA ASP A 666 9.50 31.87 -4.28
C ASP A 666 11.01 32.20 -4.21
N SER A 667 11.38 33.45 -3.92
CA SER A 667 12.79 33.85 -3.82
C SER A 667 13.46 33.43 -2.50
N GLN A 668 12.67 32.99 -1.51
CA GLN A 668 13.16 32.60 -0.16
C GLN A 668 12.71 31.20 0.23
N LYS A 669 12.32 30.40 -0.75
CA LYS A 669 11.86 29.05 -0.50
C LYS A 669 13.00 28.11 -0.12
N ASN A 670 12.71 27.22 0.80
CA ASN A 670 13.51 26.04 1.10
C ASN A 670 12.81 24.83 0.47
N VAL A 671 13.58 23.96 -0.13
CA VAL A 671 13.05 22.72 -0.75
C VAL A 671 13.60 21.56 0.06
N ASP A 672 12.72 20.67 0.53
CA ASP A 672 13.15 19.46 1.21
C ASP A 672 13.54 18.36 0.22
N GLU A 673 14.06 17.26 0.72
CA GLU A 673 14.51 16.11 -0.08
C GLU A 673 13.40 15.45 -0.92
N LEU A 674 12.13 15.72 -0.61
CA LEU A 674 10.96 15.22 -1.32
C LEU A 674 10.42 16.24 -2.35
N GLY A 675 11.13 17.36 -2.56
CA GLY A 675 10.69 18.41 -3.47
C GLY A 675 9.53 19.26 -2.93
N ARG A 676 9.22 19.17 -1.63
CA ARG A 676 8.22 20.02 -0.99
C ARG A 676 8.83 21.36 -0.64
N GLU A 677 8.13 22.44 -0.91
CA GLU A 677 8.63 23.80 -0.80
C GLU A 677 8.08 24.49 0.45
N TYR A 678 8.94 25.15 1.20
CA TYR A 678 8.62 25.86 2.43
C TYR A 678 9.14 27.29 2.34
N ASP A 679 8.30 28.27 2.68
CA ASP A 679 8.68 29.66 2.85
C ASP A 679 8.50 30.06 4.30
N TYR A 680 9.62 30.41 4.96
CA TYR A 680 9.66 30.88 6.34
C TYR A 680 9.72 32.42 6.44
N SER A 681 9.69 33.13 5.32
CA SER A 681 9.81 34.59 5.25
C SER A 681 8.49 35.34 5.44
N SER A 682 7.34 34.63 5.34
CA SER A 682 5.99 35.20 5.39
C SER A 682 5.59 35.79 6.77
N LYS A 683 6.57 36.21 7.58
CA LYS A 683 6.36 36.81 8.91
C LYS A 683 5.77 38.23 8.89
N GLU A 684 5.65 38.82 7.73
CA GLU A 684 5.04 40.14 7.55
C GLU A 684 3.52 40.14 7.64
N TYR A 685 2.90 38.94 7.65
CA TYR A 685 1.47 38.76 7.66
C TYR A 685 0.96 38.10 8.93
N LYS A 686 -0.25 38.49 9.35
CA LYS A 686 -1.14 37.67 10.18
C LYS A 686 -2.29 37.16 9.34
N VAL A 687 -2.75 35.97 9.65
CA VAL A 687 -3.90 35.35 8.99
C VAL A 687 -5.09 35.31 9.95
N LEU A 688 -6.27 35.61 9.43
CA LEU A 688 -7.50 35.51 10.21
C LEU A 688 -7.90 34.05 10.36
N CYS A 689 -7.95 33.60 11.59
CA CYS A 689 -8.44 32.28 11.96
C CYS A 689 -9.60 32.39 12.96
N ARG A 690 -10.20 31.30 13.36
CA ARG A 690 -11.35 31.28 14.27
C ARG A 690 -11.11 32.02 15.59
N THR A 691 -9.88 32.05 16.07
CA THR A 691 -9.48 32.71 17.33
C THR A 691 -9.04 34.15 17.15
N GLY A 692 -9.06 34.68 15.93
CA GLY A 692 -8.63 36.02 15.57
C GLY A 692 -7.40 36.03 14.69
N TRP A 693 -6.59 37.12 14.73
CA TRP A 693 -5.42 37.28 13.90
C TRP A 693 -4.22 36.52 14.46
N SER A 694 -3.68 35.56 13.69
CA SER A 694 -2.53 34.71 14.05
C SER A 694 -1.34 34.97 13.14
N ASP A 695 -0.13 34.89 13.69
CA ASP A 695 1.12 35.01 12.93
C ASP A 695 1.32 33.79 12.02
N VAL A 696 1.98 34.01 10.87
CA VAL A 696 2.35 32.98 9.91
C VAL A 696 3.79 32.54 10.19
N ASN A 697 4.01 31.26 10.48
CA ASN A 697 5.34 30.70 10.72
C ASN A 697 6.05 30.34 9.43
N TYR A 698 5.36 29.71 8.54
CA TYR A 698 5.80 29.35 7.18
C TYR A 698 4.59 29.09 6.30
N VAL A 699 4.80 29.17 5.01
CA VAL A 699 3.86 28.70 3.98
C VAL A 699 4.48 27.48 3.33
N TYR A 700 3.67 26.46 3.11
CA TYR A 700 4.09 25.18 2.54
C TYR A 700 3.30 24.87 1.29
N ARG A 701 3.97 24.36 0.24
CA ARG A 701 3.30 23.85 -0.95
C ARG A 701 3.99 22.59 -1.50
N HIS A 702 3.22 21.74 -2.15
CA HIS A 702 3.71 20.57 -2.89
C HIS A 702 2.78 20.28 -4.07
N GLY A 703 3.31 19.60 -5.10
CA GLY A 703 2.51 19.11 -6.20
C GLY A 703 1.63 17.93 -5.79
N THR A 704 0.46 17.79 -6.41
CA THR A 704 -0.41 16.62 -6.24
C THR A 704 -0.94 16.17 -7.61
N ASN A 705 -1.03 14.85 -7.81
CA ASN A 705 -1.66 14.23 -9.00
C ASN A 705 -3.08 13.75 -8.69
N LYS A 706 -3.64 14.07 -7.52
CA LYS A 706 -4.99 13.69 -7.13
C LYS A 706 -6.01 14.52 -7.89
N ASP A 707 -7.16 13.91 -8.17
CA ASP A 707 -8.28 14.60 -8.78
C ASP A 707 -8.80 15.70 -7.86
N ILE A 708 -9.11 16.85 -8.44
CA ILE A 708 -9.69 17.98 -7.73
C ILE A 708 -11.19 18.01 -7.97
N TYR A 709 -11.95 17.89 -6.89
CA TYR A 709 -13.40 17.94 -6.88
C TYR A 709 -13.89 19.33 -6.51
N ARG A 710 -14.80 19.84 -7.31
CA ARG A 710 -15.53 21.07 -6.97
C ARG A 710 -16.80 20.71 -6.24
N VAL A 711 -16.81 20.90 -4.94
CA VAL A 711 -17.99 20.70 -4.12
C VAL A 711 -18.77 21.99 -4.05
N LYS A 712 -20.03 21.96 -4.49
CA LYS A 712 -20.91 23.12 -4.61
C LYS A 712 -22.05 23.00 -3.61
N LYS A 713 -22.35 24.10 -2.92
CA LYS A 713 -23.52 24.23 -2.05
C LYS A 713 -24.14 25.62 -2.28
N ASP A 714 -25.41 25.68 -2.66
CA ASP A 714 -26.10 26.92 -3.01
C ASP A 714 -25.27 27.77 -3.99
N ASN A 715 -24.92 28.99 -3.58
CA ASN A 715 -24.09 29.91 -4.34
C ASN A 715 -22.61 29.86 -3.95
N THR A 716 -22.17 28.83 -3.22
CA THR A 716 -20.80 28.67 -2.76
C THR A 716 -20.20 27.34 -3.20
N PHE A 717 -18.89 27.28 -3.35
CA PHE A 717 -18.19 26.04 -3.68
C PHE A 717 -16.73 26.07 -3.19
N ILE A 718 -16.14 24.89 -3.04
CA ILE A 718 -14.76 24.70 -2.63
C ILE A 718 -14.12 23.66 -3.55
N ASP A 719 -12.88 23.89 -3.98
CA ASP A 719 -12.06 22.91 -4.67
C ASP A 719 -11.18 22.17 -3.69
N VAL A 720 -11.28 20.86 -3.68
CA VAL A 720 -10.59 19.97 -2.74
C VAL A 720 -10.13 18.70 -3.45
N THR A 721 -9.09 18.05 -2.92
CA THR A 721 -8.65 16.75 -3.44
C THR A 721 -9.72 15.69 -3.20
N GLN A 722 -9.71 14.60 -4.00
CA GLN A 722 -10.70 13.51 -3.94
C GLN A 722 -10.83 12.85 -2.57
N ASP A 723 -9.80 12.92 -1.75
CA ASP A 723 -9.72 12.35 -0.41
C ASP A 723 -9.88 13.39 0.71
N HIS A 724 -10.19 14.63 0.37
CA HIS A 724 -10.39 15.70 1.35
C HIS A 724 -11.63 15.42 2.20
N SER A 725 -11.47 15.58 3.52
CA SER A 725 -12.58 15.39 4.46
C SER A 725 -13.48 16.63 4.49
N LEU A 726 -14.70 16.47 4.04
CA LEU A 726 -15.80 17.43 4.24
C LEU A 726 -16.76 16.89 5.30
N PHE A 727 -17.65 17.73 5.80
CA PHE A 727 -18.59 17.34 6.85
C PHE A 727 -20.04 17.64 6.46
N ASP A 728 -20.94 16.71 6.76
CA ASP A 728 -22.37 16.93 6.65
C ASP A 728 -22.92 17.77 7.85
N CYS A 729 -24.18 18.15 7.79
CA CYS A 729 -24.84 18.91 8.85
C CYS A 729 -24.90 18.17 10.20
N ASN A 730 -24.72 16.85 10.22
CA ASN A 730 -24.65 16.01 11.41
C ASN A 730 -23.20 15.79 11.89
N GLN A 731 -22.23 16.49 11.26
CA GLN A 731 -20.81 16.39 11.56
C GLN A 731 -20.18 15.00 11.23
N ASN A 732 -20.76 14.26 10.29
CA ASN A 732 -20.13 13.08 9.74
C ASN A 732 -19.15 13.47 8.63
N GLU A 733 -18.01 12.81 8.60
CA GLU A 733 -17.05 12.97 7.52
C GLU A 733 -17.62 12.40 6.21
N ILE A 734 -17.52 13.18 5.15
CA ILE A 734 -17.93 12.79 3.81
C ILE A 734 -16.82 13.16 2.83
N LYS A 735 -16.50 12.26 1.91
CA LYS A 735 -15.54 12.55 0.84
C LYS A 735 -16.23 13.29 -0.30
N PRO A 736 -15.49 14.10 -1.06
CA PRO A 736 -16.03 14.77 -2.25
C PRO A 736 -16.70 13.82 -3.24
N THR A 737 -16.18 12.59 -3.34
CA THR A 737 -16.71 11.51 -4.20
C THR A 737 -18.06 10.96 -3.75
N ASP A 738 -18.40 11.13 -2.48
CA ASP A 738 -19.60 10.53 -1.85
C ASP A 738 -20.76 11.56 -1.70
N ILE A 739 -20.54 12.80 -2.13
CA ILE A 739 -21.54 13.87 -2.07
C ILE A 739 -22.55 13.68 -3.21
N ASN A 740 -23.82 13.77 -2.87
CA ASN A 740 -24.96 13.76 -3.80
C ASN A 740 -25.90 14.95 -3.51
N ASP A 741 -26.96 15.09 -4.31
CA ASP A 741 -27.90 16.19 -4.22
C ASP A 741 -28.64 16.29 -2.87
N ASP A 742 -28.75 15.17 -2.13
CA ASP A 742 -29.38 15.10 -0.81
C ASP A 742 -28.40 15.39 0.34
N THR A 743 -27.14 15.59 0.04
CA THR A 743 -26.09 15.80 1.05
C THR A 743 -26.13 17.23 1.58
N VAL A 744 -26.48 17.42 2.85
CA VAL A 744 -26.43 18.71 3.52
C VAL A 744 -25.07 18.88 4.23
N LEU A 745 -24.23 19.75 3.69
CA LEU A 745 -22.90 20.04 4.25
C LEU A 745 -22.98 20.94 5.50
N GLU A 746 -22.03 20.76 6.43
CA GLU A 746 -21.93 21.57 7.65
C GLU A 746 -21.66 23.04 7.31
N GLU A 747 -22.33 23.94 8.03
CA GLU A 747 -22.09 25.38 7.96
C GLU A 747 -21.39 25.88 9.23
N ASN A 748 -20.32 26.65 9.04
CA ASN A 748 -19.66 27.29 10.16
C ASN A 748 -20.37 28.62 10.53
N LYS A 749 -21.14 28.60 11.60
CA LYS A 749 -21.90 29.76 12.09
C LYS A 749 -21.10 30.70 13.02
N ASN A 750 -19.78 30.57 13.08
CA ASN A 750 -18.96 31.43 13.95
C ASN A 750 -18.83 32.84 13.38
N ASP A 751 -18.91 33.82 14.27
CA ASP A 751 -18.85 35.23 13.96
C ASP A 751 -17.41 35.71 13.60
N ILE A 752 -16.93 35.26 12.43
CA ILE A 752 -15.66 35.72 11.83
C ILE A 752 -15.78 37.23 11.53
N TYR A 753 -16.99 37.72 11.31
CA TYR A 753 -17.32 39.13 11.05
C TYR A 753 -16.95 40.03 12.24
N ALA A 754 -17.22 39.61 13.47
CA ALA A 754 -16.80 40.35 14.65
C ALA A 754 -15.27 40.47 14.74
N SER A 755 -14.55 39.43 14.41
CA SER A 755 -13.07 39.42 14.37
C SER A 755 -12.52 40.30 13.26
N PHE A 756 -13.17 40.29 12.08
CA PHE A 756 -12.84 41.18 10.98
C PHE A 756 -13.08 42.65 11.35
N ASN A 757 -14.23 42.98 11.93
CA ASN A 757 -14.54 44.32 12.36
C ASN A 757 -13.53 44.88 13.39
N LYS A 758 -13.08 44.08 14.32
CA LYS A 758 -12.00 44.48 15.27
C LYS A 758 -10.71 44.81 14.54
N GLY A 759 -10.34 44.05 13.49
CA GLY A 759 -9.14 44.31 12.69
C GLY A 759 -9.20 45.60 11.87
N VAL A 760 -10.39 46.09 11.51
CA VAL A 760 -10.62 47.27 10.66
C VAL A 760 -11.06 48.50 11.47
N SER A 761 -10.89 48.48 12.77
CA SER A 761 -11.42 49.51 13.69
C SER A 761 -10.92 50.95 13.43
N GLY A 762 -9.83 51.15 12.69
CA GLY A 762 -9.32 52.48 12.35
C GLY A 762 -9.99 53.23 11.19
N TYR A 763 -10.88 52.58 10.44
CA TYR A 763 -11.42 53.10 9.17
C TYR A 763 -12.82 53.74 9.26
N GLY A 764 -13.42 53.83 10.44
CA GLY A 764 -14.66 54.57 10.70
C GLY A 764 -15.78 54.23 9.70
N LYS A 765 -16.45 55.23 9.18
CA LYS A 765 -17.60 55.11 8.28
C LYS A 765 -17.29 54.53 6.90
N HIS A 766 -16.03 54.42 6.52
CA HIS A 766 -15.59 53.94 5.20
C HIS A 766 -15.26 52.44 5.17
N LYS A 767 -15.45 51.72 6.27
CA LYS A 767 -15.16 50.26 6.34
C LYS A 767 -15.77 49.46 5.21
N HIS A 768 -17.05 49.69 4.94
CA HIS A 768 -17.80 48.92 3.95
C HIS A 768 -17.33 49.19 2.53
N VAL A 769 -17.01 50.47 2.25
CA VAL A 769 -16.49 50.87 0.92
C VAL A 769 -15.11 50.25 0.71
N LEU A 770 -14.25 50.26 1.71
CA LEU A 770 -12.91 49.68 1.61
C LEU A 770 -12.98 48.15 1.39
N MET A 771 -13.87 47.47 2.10
CA MET A 771 -14.07 46.02 1.94
C MET A 771 -14.58 45.70 0.53
N ALA A 772 -15.59 46.44 0.05
CA ALA A 772 -16.11 46.26 -1.29
C ALA A 772 -15.05 46.56 -2.35
N ASP A 773 -14.21 47.57 -2.19
CA ASP A 773 -13.12 47.92 -3.09
C ASP A 773 -12.00 46.85 -3.10
N MET A 774 -11.65 46.32 -1.93
CA MET A 774 -10.70 45.19 -1.81
C MET A 774 -11.21 43.93 -2.51
N LEU A 775 -12.50 43.60 -2.31
CA LEU A 775 -13.15 42.49 -2.99
C LEU A 775 -13.13 42.66 -4.50
N LEU A 776 -13.47 43.85 -4.99
CA LEU A 776 -13.44 44.18 -6.39
C LEU A 776 -12.05 44.07 -7.02
N LYS A 777 -11.06 44.71 -6.41
CA LYS A 777 -9.69 44.72 -6.94
C LYS A 777 -9.00 43.36 -6.94
N LYS A 778 -9.29 42.50 -5.97
CA LYS A 778 -8.61 41.23 -5.78
C LYS A 778 -9.37 40.02 -6.31
N THR A 779 -10.67 40.08 -6.42
CA THR A 779 -11.51 38.91 -6.72
C THR A 779 -12.39 39.03 -7.96
N LEU A 780 -12.67 40.24 -8.45
CA LEU A 780 -13.55 40.42 -9.60
C LEU A 780 -13.08 39.76 -10.88
N ASP A 781 -11.78 39.81 -11.15
CA ASP A 781 -11.21 39.11 -12.30
C ASP A 781 -11.31 37.56 -12.15
N ARG A 782 -11.47 37.07 -10.94
CA ARG A 782 -11.49 35.65 -10.60
C ARG A 782 -12.85 35.16 -10.16
N VAL A 783 -13.74 36.11 -9.70
CA VAL A 783 -15.07 35.82 -9.15
C VAL A 783 -16.06 36.87 -9.65
N PRO A 784 -16.58 36.67 -10.84
CA PRO A 784 -17.55 37.65 -11.42
C PRO A 784 -18.89 37.68 -10.68
N HIS A 785 -19.14 36.77 -9.75
CA HIS A 785 -20.40 36.73 -9.00
C HIS A 785 -20.17 36.55 -7.51
N ILE A 786 -20.30 37.64 -6.80
CA ILE A 786 -20.39 37.61 -5.34
C ILE A 786 -21.83 37.97 -4.99
N VAL A 787 -22.54 37.02 -4.43
CA VAL A 787 -23.87 37.28 -3.85
C VAL A 787 -23.66 37.55 -2.38
N LEU A 788 -23.82 38.79 -1.98
CA LEU A 788 -23.86 39.20 -0.58
C LEU A 788 -25.28 38.94 -0.09
N ASN A 789 -25.56 37.77 0.44
CA ASN A 789 -26.84 37.48 1.08
C ASN A 789 -26.90 38.21 2.43
N ASP A 790 -28.04 38.74 2.76
CA ASP A 790 -28.45 39.25 4.08
C ASP A 790 -27.80 40.56 4.61
N CYS A 791 -26.88 41.17 3.85
CA CYS A 791 -26.38 42.49 4.20
C CYS A 791 -26.75 43.51 3.11
N VAL A 792 -27.86 44.19 3.33
CA VAL A 792 -28.45 45.15 2.36
C VAL A 792 -27.51 46.30 2.01
N GLU A 793 -26.71 46.77 2.98
CA GLU A 793 -25.71 47.84 2.76
C GLU A 793 -24.55 47.39 1.90
N TYR A 794 -23.97 46.23 2.18
CA TYR A 794 -22.89 45.67 1.36
C TYR A 794 -23.35 45.37 -0.06
N LYS A 795 -24.56 44.82 -0.18
CA LYS A 795 -25.16 44.50 -1.48
C LYS A 795 -25.39 45.78 -2.32
N LYS A 796 -25.83 46.85 -1.70
CA LYS A 796 -26.02 48.13 -2.38
C LYS A 796 -24.69 48.74 -2.83
N ILE A 797 -23.67 48.73 -1.97
CA ILE A 797 -22.35 49.25 -2.32
C ILE A 797 -21.72 48.41 -3.44
N PHE A 798 -21.81 47.12 -3.33
CA PHE A 798 -21.28 46.20 -4.32
C PHE A 798 -21.94 46.37 -5.69
N LEU A 799 -23.27 46.41 -5.73
CA LEU A 799 -24.04 46.63 -6.96
C LEU A 799 -23.82 48.02 -7.57
N ASN A 800 -23.61 49.04 -6.75
CA ASN A 800 -23.30 50.40 -7.22
C ASN A 800 -21.92 50.52 -7.86
N ILE A 801 -20.95 49.69 -7.42
CA ILE A 801 -19.57 49.70 -7.95
C ILE A 801 -19.46 48.82 -9.21
N VAL A 802 -20.12 47.66 -9.20
CA VAL A 802 -19.96 46.65 -10.25
C VAL A 802 -21.05 46.70 -11.31
N GLY A 803 -22.22 47.33 -10.98
CA GLY A 803 -23.39 47.43 -11.87
C GLY A 803 -23.96 46.03 -12.23
N ASP A 804 -24.75 46.01 -13.31
CA ASP A 804 -25.45 44.81 -13.78
C ASP A 804 -24.54 43.76 -14.47
N LYS A 805 -23.21 43.91 -14.36
CA LYS A 805 -22.26 43.01 -14.99
C LYS A 805 -22.00 41.72 -14.20
N ILE A 806 -22.62 41.60 -13.05
CA ILE A 806 -22.49 40.36 -12.25
C ILE A 806 -23.65 39.45 -12.59
N THR A 807 -23.41 38.50 -13.49
CA THR A 807 -24.34 37.42 -13.81
C THR A 807 -23.85 36.10 -13.19
N ILE A 808 -24.76 35.27 -12.72
CA ILE A 808 -24.42 33.96 -12.17
C ILE A 808 -24.42 32.95 -13.31
N GLU A 809 -23.26 32.65 -13.88
CA GLU A 809 -23.15 31.64 -14.92
C GLU A 809 -22.11 30.58 -14.60
N ASN A 810 -22.36 29.35 -15.05
CA ASN A 810 -21.46 28.23 -14.95
C ASN A 810 -20.18 28.45 -15.77
N GLY A 811 -19.00 28.39 -15.19
CA GLY A 811 -17.79 28.39 -15.98
C GLY A 811 -16.60 29.19 -15.48
N TYR A 812 -16.53 29.46 -14.18
CA TYR A 812 -15.41 30.21 -13.60
C TYR A 812 -14.18 29.33 -13.30
N SER A 813 -13.00 29.99 -13.24
CA SER A 813 -11.77 29.32 -12.85
C SER A 813 -11.86 28.79 -11.41
N LYS A 814 -11.19 27.69 -11.10
CA LYS A 814 -11.11 27.10 -9.77
C LYS A 814 -10.70 28.11 -8.69
N THR A 815 -9.82 29.03 -9.05
CA THR A 815 -9.35 30.13 -8.19
C THR A 815 -10.47 31.05 -7.74
N ALA A 816 -11.35 31.42 -8.68
CA ALA A 816 -12.49 32.30 -8.41
C ALA A 816 -13.46 31.68 -7.39
N VAL A 817 -13.64 30.38 -7.47
CA VAL A 817 -14.56 29.61 -6.62
C VAL A 817 -14.14 29.56 -5.16
N ALA A 818 -12.87 29.27 -4.90
CA ALA A 818 -12.33 29.26 -3.54
C ALA A 818 -12.50 30.65 -2.89
N GLY A 819 -12.29 31.73 -3.65
CA GLY A 819 -12.47 33.12 -3.19
C GLY A 819 -13.90 33.40 -2.74
N VAL A 820 -14.92 32.98 -3.50
CA VAL A 820 -16.32 33.25 -3.15
C VAL A 820 -16.74 32.55 -1.87
N ASN A 821 -16.40 31.29 -1.73
CA ASN A 821 -16.75 30.51 -0.53
C ASN A 821 -16.17 31.11 0.74
N PHE A 822 -14.92 31.54 0.68
CA PHE A 822 -14.26 32.16 1.79
C PHE A 822 -14.92 33.50 2.16
N LEU A 823 -15.19 34.34 1.17
CA LEU A 823 -15.84 35.63 1.36
C LEU A 823 -17.26 35.50 1.93
N LYS A 824 -18.05 34.52 1.46
CA LYS A 824 -19.39 34.26 2.01
C LYS A 824 -19.31 33.83 3.48
N LYS A 825 -18.35 33.00 3.86
CA LYS A 825 -18.12 32.62 5.28
C LYS A 825 -17.67 33.78 6.14
N CYS A 826 -17.05 34.81 5.55
CA CYS A 826 -16.54 35.95 6.30
C CYS A 826 -17.54 37.10 6.40
N ILE A 827 -18.46 37.19 5.45
CA ILE A 827 -19.37 38.37 5.31
C ILE A 827 -20.83 38.00 5.69
N GLY A 828 -21.26 36.80 5.52
CA GLY A 828 -22.56 36.26 5.85
C GLY A 828 -22.51 35.08 6.73
#